data_6ae9067fc2dd3e401727b29198d230dd
#
_entry.id   6ae9067fc2dd3e401727b29198d230dd
#
_cell.length_a   1.000
_cell.length_b   1.000
_cell.length_c   1.000
_cell.angle_alpha   90.00
_cell.angle_beta   90.00
_cell.angle_gamma   90.00
#
_symmetry.space_group_name_H-M   'P 1'
#
loop_
_entity.id
_entity.type
_entity.pdbx_description
1 polymer ?
#
loop_
_entity_poly.entity_id
_entity_poly.type
_entity_poly.pdbx_seq_one_letter_code
_entity_poly.pdbx_strand_id
1 'polypeptide(L)'
;MMSRSSSSKGLVRDGVRRSLWAVVLSTLAFVVSMLLPSLMNMQQALEDRKGMIVDGARASELAQSWKYSLADAASYIGGENVLVKLAVILLAVVAGTAMFAYLHDKRKVDFYHSLPVSREKLYLVNFVTGAVCVIAPYLVLRVLTLVCAHAMGFGEAVSVGTYLGVILCDILFFLLLYAMSALSTILCGNTIIALLFQLWVYLAPLAIQMMHEGLLSLYCKTYDSMSYSDLFNHLRLSPAATYFMVNGAHYGSGLADNFIRAGKPAYMLLAEYAAAALFIIALGVFAFRRRKSERAGTALAFRPLRLPVKAFMCIVMGTAFALGFRLIGGKFWLWPGLVFGTVLFHCIIEVIYAFDLRALVKHPVQMLAILAVTALLMVGMQKDVLGYDRWLPDESKVASAGLIDYGNSAAELTEKENIAALCRLAEIGREATLNADSNDTGTVFLESHSLQFAMQNGTVKTRSYKLPVSEEVRSLLNKVYGSSEYKLKSSSLYDLDLDNAHAIDMTFCVNQLKYNSETITDGEKAAEIVKTLREERLTYTEPAKPVMSFNITTDAEANNYANGIVTDRDVKTLALIKKYFGLEPQSIAPDTVSQVELDFYVPAEDTWVGLNVTDRADIAALLKDAVATGTMRMYGSSDFYDLTSFKDNARVNVTPAVEDGYNYYEISYPYDSFPTSIVEKYRPAAEKLAADPYANAATADGDTMVTRSDSLG
;
A
#
# COMPACT_ATOMS: atom_id res chain seq x y z
N MET A 1 60.25 21.71 3.87
CA MET A 1 59.14 21.14 4.67
C MET A 1 57.86 21.92 4.38
N MET A 2 57.08 21.51 3.36
CA MET A 2 55.73 22.08 3.13
C MET A 2 54.81 21.69 4.29
N SER A 3 54.21 22.67 4.93
CA SER A 3 53.34 22.42 6.09
C SER A 3 52.20 21.45 5.72
N ARG A 4 51.87 20.52 6.61
CA ARG A 4 50.74 19.52 6.44
C ARG A 4 49.43 20.22 6.08
N SER A 5 49.24 21.48 6.38
CA SER A 5 48.01 22.25 6.07
C SER A 5 47.97 22.72 4.61
N SER A 6 49.10 23.02 3.98
CA SER A 6 49.13 23.44 2.57
C SER A 6 48.83 22.31 1.61
N SER A 7 49.24 21.07 1.94
CA SER A 7 48.96 19.84 1.16
C SER A 7 47.46 19.50 1.12
N SER A 8 46.70 19.75 2.21
CA SER A 8 45.27 19.46 2.23
C SER A 8 44.43 20.46 1.42
N LYS A 9 44.80 21.75 1.45
CA LYS A 9 44.13 22.79 0.64
C LYS A 9 44.35 22.55 -0.87
N GLY A 10 45.54 22.08 -1.25
CA GLY A 10 45.82 21.70 -2.63
C GLY A 10 44.98 20.55 -3.13
N LEU A 11 44.81 19.49 -2.32
CA LEU A 11 43.98 18.34 -2.61
C LEU A 11 42.49 18.69 -2.78
N VAL A 12 41.92 19.51 -1.89
CA VAL A 12 40.56 20.00 -1.98
C VAL A 12 40.36 20.82 -3.26
N ARG A 13 41.29 21.76 -3.55
CA ARG A 13 41.20 22.59 -4.76
C ARG A 13 41.27 21.76 -6.05
N ASP A 14 42.14 20.76 -6.10
CA ASP A 14 42.24 19.85 -7.23
C ASP A 14 41.00 18.96 -7.35
N GLY A 15 40.50 18.45 -6.23
CA GLY A 15 39.24 17.70 -6.15
C GLY A 15 38.07 18.50 -6.71
N VAL A 16 37.86 19.73 -6.25
CA VAL A 16 36.79 20.60 -6.78
C VAL A 16 36.95 20.88 -8.26
N ARG A 17 38.15 21.20 -8.74
CA ARG A 17 38.37 21.44 -10.18
C ARG A 17 38.02 20.25 -11.06
N ARG A 18 38.35 19.04 -10.62
CA ARG A 18 38.00 17.79 -11.36
C ARG A 18 36.53 17.45 -11.26
N SER A 19 35.82 17.94 -10.26
CA SER A 19 34.42 17.66 -10.00
C SER A 19 33.49 18.75 -10.51
N LEU A 20 33.96 19.79 -11.20
CA LEU A 20 33.12 20.86 -11.76
C LEU A 20 32.00 20.31 -12.69
N TRP A 21 32.29 19.26 -13.44
CA TRP A 21 31.29 18.57 -14.25
C TRP A 21 30.11 18.06 -13.39
N ALA A 22 30.39 17.61 -12.14
CA ALA A 22 29.33 17.14 -11.24
C ALA A 22 28.46 18.28 -10.75
N VAL A 23 29.03 19.49 -10.54
CA VAL A 23 28.24 20.69 -10.22
C VAL A 23 27.35 21.08 -11.39
N VAL A 24 27.87 21.07 -12.63
CA VAL A 24 27.07 21.37 -13.82
C VAL A 24 25.95 20.35 -14.01
N LEU A 25 26.29 19.07 -13.90
CA LEU A 25 25.31 17.98 -14.04
C LEU A 25 24.21 18.06 -12.98
N SER A 26 24.58 18.27 -11.70
CA SER A 26 23.61 18.38 -10.61
C SER A 26 22.74 19.63 -10.74
N THR A 27 23.32 20.77 -11.15
CA THR A 27 22.54 21.99 -11.43
C THR A 27 21.52 21.74 -12.53
N LEU A 28 21.95 21.16 -13.68
CA LEU A 28 21.05 20.85 -14.78
C LEU A 28 19.95 19.85 -14.37
N ALA A 29 20.33 18.79 -13.65
CA ALA A 29 19.39 17.79 -13.16
C ALA A 29 18.31 18.42 -12.25
N PHE A 30 18.69 19.29 -11.30
CA PHE A 30 17.72 19.95 -10.42
C PHE A 30 16.95 21.09 -11.08
N VAL A 31 17.50 21.77 -12.08
CA VAL A 31 16.71 22.69 -12.91
C VAL A 31 15.58 21.96 -13.62
N VAL A 32 15.89 20.82 -14.26
CA VAL A 32 14.91 20.06 -15.04
C VAL A 32 13.92 19.30 -14.14
N SER A 33 14.38 18.76 -12.99
CA SER A 33 13.52 17.94 -12.13
C SER A 33 12.75 18.72 -11.08
N MET A 34 13.21 19.90 -10.67
CA MET A 34 12.65 20.66 -9.54
C MET A 34 12.14 22.05 -9.98
N LEU A 35 13.06 22.90 -10.48
CA LEU A 35 12.73 24.32 -10.75
C LEU A 35 11.69 24.44 -11.86
N LEU A 36 11.95 23.87 -13.03
CA LEU A 36 11.04 23.97 -14.18
C LEU A 36 9.66 23.36 -13.91
N PRO A 37 9.53 22.12 -13.38
CA PRO A 37 8.21 21.57 -13.10
C PRO A 37 7.42 22.38 -12.07
N SER A 38 8.08 22.89 -11.01
CA SER A 38 7.42 23.75 -10.03
C SER A 38 6.92 25.06 -10.64
N LEU A 39 7.73 25.72 -11.50
CA LEU A 39 7.32 26.94 -12.19
C LEU A 39 6.17 26.69 -13.17
N MET A 40 6.22 25.60 -13.94
CA MET A 40 5.17 25.24 -14.90
C MET A 40 3.86 24.96 -14.19
N ASN A 41 3.86 24.21 -13.09
CA ASN A 41 2.66 23.93 -12.29
C ASN A 41 2.05 25.22 -11.74
N MET A 42 2.85 26.10 -11.11
CA MET A 42 2.37 27.38 -10.60
C MET A 42 1.83 28.30 -11.69
N GLN A 43 2.48 28.34 -12.86
CA GLN A 43 2.01 29.13 -14.00
C GLN A 43 0.68 28.61 -14.53
N GLN A 44 0.54 27.30 -14.68
CA GLN A 44 -0.72 26.67 -15.10
C GLN A 44 -1.86 27.01 -14.14
N ALA A 45 -1.65 26.89 -12.83
CA ALA A 45 -2.64 27.23 -11.81
C ALA A 45 -3.09 28.71 -11.90
N LEU A 46 -2.18 29.64 -12.23
CA LEU A 46 -2.53 31.06 -12.45
C LEU A 46 -3.33 31.28 -13.74
N GLU A 47 -3.04 30.52 -14.80
CA GLU A 47 -3.78 30.57 -16.06
C GLU A 47 -5.19 30.00 -15.90
N ASP A 48 -5.33 28.85 -15.22
CA ASP A 48 -6.62 28.23 -14.91
C ASP A 48 -7.51 29.17 -14.09
N ARG A 49 -6.95 29.82 -13.07
CA ARG A 49 -7.66 30.81 -12.26
C ARG A 49 -8.14 31.99 -13.09
N LYS A 50 -7.32 32.48 -14.03
CA LYS A 50 -7.71 33.56 -14.94
C LYS A 50 -8.85 33.12 -15.88
N GLY A 51 -8.79 31.89 -16.38
CA GLY A 51 -9.85 31.31 -17.21
C GLY A 51 -11.19 31.28 -16.45
N MET A 52 -11.19 30.76 -15.23
CA MET A 52 -12.37 30.68 -14.36
C MET A 52 -12.99 32.09 -14.10
N ILE A 53 -12.15 33.12 -13.91
CA ILE A 53 -12.62 34.50 -13.73
C ILE A 53 -13.31 35.02 -15.00
N VAL A 54 -12.74 34.74 -16.17
CA VAL A 54 -13.32 35.14 -17.49
C VAL A 54 -14.62 34.42 -17.73
N ASP A 55 -14.74 33.14 -17.34
CA ASP A 55 -15.96 32.34 -17.50
C ASP A 55 -17.05 32.68 -16.46
N GLY A 56 -16.78 33.62 -15.55
CA GLY A 56 -17.77 34.13 -14.59
C GLY A 56 -17.99 33.19 -13.38
N ALA A 57 -17.00 32.41 -13.01
CA ALA A 57 -17.06 31.53 -11.84
C ALA A 57 -17.37 32.29 -10.53
N ARG A 58 -18.12 31.67 -9.62
CA ARG A 58 -18.49 32.26 -8.34
C ARG A 58 -17.27 32.41 -7.43
N ALA A 59 -17.33 33.37 -6.51
CA ALA A 59 -16.25 33.62 -5.57
C ALA A 59 -15.87 32.38 -4.74
N SER A 60 -16.86 31.57 -4.36
CA SER A 60 -16.65 30.28 -3.65
C SER A 60 -15.89 29.25 -4.49
N GLU A 61 -16.23 29.11 -5.77
CA GLU A 61 -15.57 28.21 -6.72
C GLU A 61 -14.12 28.63 -6.96
N LEU A 62 -13.87 29.93 -7.09
CA LEU A 62 -12.54 30.52 -7.23
C LEU A 62 -11.69 30.30 -5.98
N ALA A 63 -12.29 30.44 -4.78
CA ALA A 63 -11.58 30.17 -3.51
C ALA A 63 -11.24 28.69 -3.36
N GLN A 64 -12.18 27.82 -3.69
CA GLN A 64 -11.96 26.37 -3.63
C GLN A 64 -10.89 25.92 -4.65
N SER A 65 -10.98 26.37 -5.89
CA SER A 65 -9.96 26.10 -6.92
C SER A 65 -8.58 26.58 -6.50
N TRP A 66 -8.49 27.77 -5.88
CA TRP A 66 -7.23 28.29 -5.38
C TRP A 66 -6.64 27.44 -4.25
N LYS A 67 -7.48 26.94 -3.35
CA LYS A 67 -7.05 26.00 -2.28
C LYS A 67 -6.46 24.72 -2.87
N TYR A 68 -7.09 24.14 -3.91
CA TYR A 68 -6.53 22.99 -4.62
C TYR A 68 -5.22 23.31 -5.34
N SER A 69 -5.12 24.48 -5.97
CA SER A 69 -3.89 24.93 -6.62
C SER A 69 -2.74 25.13 -5.63
N LEU A 70 -3.02 25.63 -4.43
CA LEU A 70 -2.03 25.75 -3.35
C LEU A 70 -1.58 24.36 -2.85
N ALA A 71 -2.50 23.41 -2.70
CA ALA A 71 -2.17 22.05 -2.28
C ALA A 71 -1.34 21.32 -3.34
N ASP A 72 -1.67 21.48 -4.62
CA ASP A 72 -0.90 20.91 -5.73
C ASP A 72 0.49 21.53 -5.83
N ALA A 73 0.61 22.85 -5.75
CA ALA A 73 1.90 23.52 -5.68
C ALA A 73 2.74 23.10 -4.46
N ALA A 74 2.07 22.87 -3.31
CA ALA A 74 2.73 22.35 -2.11
C ALA A 74 3.36 20.97 -2.35
N SER A 75 2.73 20.10 -3.13
CA SER A 75 3.26 18.77 -3.47
C SER A 75 4.56 18.89 -4.29
N TYR A 76 4.58 19.75 -5.31
CA TYR A 76 5.78 19.98 -6.13
C TYR A 76 6.91 20.67 -5.36
N ILE A 77 6.59 21.66 -4.54
CA ILE A 77 7.58 22.41 -3.73
C ILE A 77 7.98 21.59 -2.50
N GLY A 78 7.03 20.87 -1.92
CA GLY A 78 7.14 20.16 -0.63
C GLY A 78 7.81 18.79 -0.66
N GLY A 79 8.29 18.30 -1.83
CA GLY A 79 9.09 17.08 -1.90
C GLY A 79 8.37 15.83 -2.42
N GLU A 80 7.13 15.92 -2.88
CA GLU A 80 6.43 14.81 -3.53
C GLU A 80 6.87 14.60 -4.99
N ASN A 81 7.65 15.52 -5.52
CA ASN A 81 8.10 15.47 -6.91
C ASN A 81 9.02 14.26 -7.16
N VAL A 82 8.47 13.26 -7.84
CA VAL A 82 9.16 12.01 -8.21
C VAL A 82 10.42 12.27 -9.02
N LEU A 83 10.44 13.31 -9.86
CA LEU A 83 11.61 13.66 -10.68
C LEU A 83 12.80 14.12 -9.81
N VAL A 84 12.53 14.86 -8.72
CA VAL A 84 13.59 15.25 -7.77
C VAL A 84 14.18 14.03 -7.09
N LYS A 85 13.34 13.09 -6.66
CA LYS A 85 13.79 11.86 -6.00
C LYS A 85 14.63 10.99 -6.93
N LEU A 86 14.20 10.84 -8.20
CA LEU A 86 14.99 10.16 -9.21
C LEU A 86 16.33 10.85 -9.47
N ALA A 87 16.34 12.19 -9.57
CA ALA A 87 17.57 12.95 -9.74
C ALA A 87 18.54 12.75 -8.55
N VAL A 88 18.05 12.78 -7.32
CA VAL A 88 18.83 12.54 -6.10
C VAL A 88 19.46 11.16 -6.12
N ILE A 89 18.69 10.11 -6.44
CA ILE A 89 19.20 8.72 -6.51
C ILE A 89 20.27 8.60 -7.61
N LEU A 90 19.98 9.10 -8.82
CA LEU A 90 20.92 9.02 -9.93
C LEU A 90 22.20 9.80 -9.67
N LEU A 91 22.10 11.00 -9.10
CA LEU A 91 23.27 11.81 -8.72
C LEU A 91 24.08 11.14 -7.61
N ALA A 92 23.45 10.46 -6.64
CA ALA A 92 24.14 9.70 -5.62
C ALA A 92 24.97 8.54 -6.23
N VAL A 93 24.39 7.81 -7.21
CA VAL A 93 25.08 6.75 -7.96
C VAL A 93 26.25 7.32 -8.75
N VAL A 94 25.99 8.35 -9.55
CA VAL A 94 27.01 8.94 -10.45
C VAL A 94 28.16 9.58 -9.64
N ALA A 95 27.85 10.40 -8.63
CA ALA A 95 28.85 11.04 -7.79
C ALA A 95 29.64 10.01 -6.98
N GLY A 96 28.95 9.03 -6.34
CA GLY A 96 29.60 7.98 -5.56
C GLY A 96 30.56 7.11 -6.38
N THR A 97 30.16 6.80 -7.60
CA THR A 97 31.04 6.06 -8.52
C THR A 97 32.20 6.92 -8.99
N ALA A 98 31.94 8.12 -9.49
CA ALA A 98 32.94 8.94 -10.13
C ALA A 98 34.06 9.40 -9.17
N MET A 99 33.69 9.74 -7.91
CA MET A 99 34.68 10.19 -6.91
C MET A 99 35.68 9.09 -6.54
N PHE A 100 35.32 7.81 -6.67
CA PHE A 100 36.15 6.67 -6.29
C PHE A 100 36.57 5.80 -7.49
N ALA A 101 36.12 6.10 -8.73
CA ALA A 101 36.43 5.33 -9.92
C ALA A 101 37.95 5.24 -10.23
N TYR A 102 38.75 6.21 -9.76
CA TYR A 102 40.22 6.14 -9.90
C TYR A 102 40.81 4.88 -9.25
N LEU A 103 40.13 4.28 -8.27
CA LEU A 103 40.53 3.02 -7.65
C LEU A 103 40.49 1.81 -8.59
N HIS A 104 39.85 1.93 -9.73
CA HIS A 104 39.73 0.87 -10.75
C HIS A 104 40.83 0.92 -11.81
N ASP A 105 41.62 2.01 -11.85
CA ASP A 105 42.73 2.20 -12.76
C ASP A 105 44.06 2.12 -12.00
N LYS A 106 44.91 1.13 -12.34
CA LYS A 106 46.19 0.90 -11.64
C LYS A 106 47.10 2.13 -11.62
N ARG A 107 47.19 2.86 -12.74
CA ARG A 107 48.05 4.04 -12.84
C ARG A 107 47.60 5.19 -11.92
N LYS A 108 46.28 5.39 -11.87
CA LYS A 108 45.67 6.43 -11.00
C LYS A 108 45.80 6.06 -9.53
N VAL A 109 45.55 4.78 -9.18
CA VAL A 109 45.71 4.31 -7.80
C VAL A 109 47.13 4.55 -7.28
N ASP A 110 48.15 4.16 -8.07
CA ASP A 110 49.55 4.33 -7.69
C ASP A 110 49.90 5.81 -7.48
N PHE A 111 49.43 6.69 -8.34
CA PHE A 111 49.58 8.13 -8.20
C PHE A 111 48.93 8.68 -6.91
N TYR A 112 47.66 8.35 -6.67
CA TYR A 112 46.98 8.88 -5.48
C TYR A 112 47.54 8.31 -4.18
N HIS A 113 47.97 7.06 -4.17
CA HIS A 113 48.55 6.43 -2.99
C HIS A 113 50.01 6.81 -2.71
N SER A 114 50.70 7.41 -3.68
CA SER A 114 52.03 8.00 -3.47
C SER A 114 52.01 9.39 -2.82
N LEU A 115 50.83 10.02 -2.74
CA LEU A 115 50.71 11.33 -2.11
C LEU A 115 50.97 11.23 -0.60
N PRO A 116 51.64 12.26 0.01
CA PRO A 116 51.97 12.27 1.44
C PRO A 116 50.73 12.60 2.33
N VAL A 117 49.63 11.84 2.12
CA VAL A 117 48.33 12.01 2.80
C VAL A 117 47.85 10.69 3.33
N SER A 118 47.27 10.64 4.52
CA SER A 118 46.68 9.41 5.03
C SER A 118 45.49 8.97 4.17
N ARG A 119 45.27 7.66 4.03
CA ARG A 119 44.18 7.08 3.26
C ARG A 119 42.80 7.57 3.76
N GLU A 120 42.63 7.71 5.06
CA GLU A 120 41.41 8.21 5.69
C GLU A 120 41.10 9.65 5.23
N LYS A 121 42.12 10.49 5.24
CA LYS A 121 42.01 11.89 4.80
C LYS A 121 41.71 11.96 3.30
N LEU A 122 42.32 11.11 2.48
CA LEU A 122 42.04 11.04 1.05
C LEU A 122 40.60 10.61 0.78
N TYR A 123 40.08 9.60 1.53
CA TYR A 123 38.68 9.20 1.45
C TYR A 123 37.74 10.35 1.80
N LEU A 124 37.95 10.98 2.96
CA LEU A 124 37.10 12.08 3.43
C LEU A 124 37.08 13.27 2.48
N VAL A 125 38.24 13.66 1.94
CA VAL A 125 38.31 14.76 0.95
C VAL A 125 37.50 14.43 -0.28
N ASN A 126 37.67 13.24 -0.86
CA ASN A 126 36.88 12.83 -2.04
C ASN A 126 35.39 12.72 -1.73
N PHE A 127 35.02 12.13 -0.59
CA PHE A 127 33.65 11.99 -0.16
C PHE A 127 32.96 13.35 0.04
N VAL A 128 33.56 14.23 0.83
CA VAL A 128 33.01 15.56 1.10
C VAL A 128 32.95 16.42 -0.17
N THR A 129 33.99 16.37 -1.00
CA THR A 129 33.99 17.11 -2.28
C THR A 129 32.83 16.67 -3.17
N GLY A 130 32.62 15.36 -3.34
CA GLY A 130 31.51 14.84 -4.13
C GLY A 130 30.15 15.20 -3.56
N ALA A 131 29.98 15.09 -2.24
CA ALA A 131 28.75 15.50 -1.57
C ALA A 131 28.44 16.99 -1.76
N VAL A 132 29.40 17.87 -1.56
CA VAL A 132 29.24 19.32 -1.73
C VAL A 132 28.92 19.70 -3.17
N CYS A 133 29.52 19.03 -4.17
CA CYS A 133 29.23 19.28 -5.59
C CYS A 133 27.77 19.00 -5.98
N VAL A 134 27.05 18.18 -5.23
CA VAL A 134 25.61 17.89 -5.46
C VAL A 134 24.72 18.71 -4.51
N ILE A 135 25.07 18.77 -3.22
CA ILE A 135 24.23 19.43 -2.21
C ILE A 135 24.20 20.96 -2.42
N ALA A 136 25.33 21.59 -2.82
CA ALA A 136 25.33 23.04 -2.99
C ALA A 136 24.40 23.52 -4.11
N PRO A 137 24.43 22.97 -5.35
CA PRO A 137 23.44 23.29 -6.38
C PRO A 137 22.01 23.00 -5.95
N TYR A 138 21.77 21.88 -5.25
CA TYR A 138 20.46 21.55 -4.72
C TYR A 138 19.91 22.65 -3.81
N LEU A 139 20.70 23.08 -2.81
CA LEU A 139 20.29 24.13 -1.88
C LEU A 139 20.02 25.47 -2.57
N VAL A 140 20.90 25.86 -3.51
CA VAL A 140 20.72 27.13 -4.28
C VAL A 140 19.41 27.10 -5.06
N LEU A 141 19.11 25.98 -5.75
CA LEU A 141 17.90 25.85 -6.54
C LEU A 141 16.64 25.69 -5.66
N ARG A 142 16.76 25.06 -4.49
CA ARG A 142 15.65 25.04 -3.51
C ARG A 142 15.28 26.45 -3.05
N VAL A 143 16.27 27.26 -2.68
CA VAL A 143 16.04 28.66 -2.32
C VAL A 143 15.42 29.45 -3.48
N LEU A 144 15.93 29.25 -4.70
CA LEU A 144 15.38 29.91 -5.89
C LEU A 144 13.94 29.51 -6.14
N THR A 145 13.58 28.20 -6.02
CA THR A 145 12.19 27.73 -6.17
C THR A 145 11.26 28.39 -5.15
N LEU A 146 11.70 28.50 -3.89
CA LEU A 146 10.93 29.16 -2.84
C LEU A 146 10.71 30.67 -3.14
N VAL A 147 11.74 31.36 -3.59
CA VAL A 147 11.66 32.77 -3.98
C VAL A 147 10.68 32.95 -5.14
N CYS A 148 10.75 32.10 -6.15
CA CYS A 148 9.79 32.13 -7.28
C CYS A 148 8.36 31.85 -6.82
N ALA A 149 8.15 30.88 -5.92
CA ALA A 149 6.84 30.57 -5.37
C ALA A 149 6.22 31.77 -4.64
N HIS A 150 6.99 32.45 -3.81
CA HIS A 150 6.56 33.68 -3.15
C HIS A 150 6.22 34.80 -4.16
N ALA A 151 7.06 34.99 -5.17
CA ALA A 151 6.86 36.00 -6.20
C ALA A 151 5.60 35.74 -7.05
N MET A 152 5.20 34.48 -7.22
CA MET A 152 4.01 34.07 -7.95
C MET A 152 2.74 33.98 -7.09
N GLY A 153 2.82 34.25 -5.78
CA GLY A 153 1.67 34.25 -4.86
C GLY A 153 1.40 32.89 -4.18
N PHE A 154 2.30 31.91 -4.31
CA PHE A 154 2.20 30.59 -3.67
C PHE A 154 3.00 30.49 -2.36
N GLY A 155 3.31 31.61 -1.74
CA GLY A 155 4.12 31.63 -0.50
C GLY A 155 3.49 30.92 0.70
N GLU A 156 2.16 30.80 0.72
CA GLU A 156 1.39 30.12 1.77
C GLU A 156 1.25 28.63 1.53
N ALA A 157 1.63 28.11 0.34
CA ALA A 157 1.48 26.71 -0.01
C ALA A 157 2.26 25.77 0.93
N VAL A 158 3.44 26.17 1.40
CA VAL A 158 4.29 25.33 2.26
C VAL A 158 4.85 26.14 3.43
N SER A 159 4.66 25.63 4.64
CA SER A 159 5.27 26.25 5.83
C SER A 159 6.80 26.14 5.78
N VAL A 160 7.49 27.13 6.33
CA VAL A 160 8.96 27.14 6.38
C VAL A 160 9.52 25.91 7.11
N GLY A 161 8.82 25.45 8.16
CA GLY A 161 9.21 24.25 8.91
C GLY A 161 9.13 22.99 8.06
N THR A 162 8.04 22.78 7.33
CA THR A 162 7.87 21.65 6.40
C THR A 162 8.92 21.69 5.31
N TYR A 163 9.17 22.86 4.73
CA TYR A 163 10.17 23.03 3.68
C TYR A 163 11.60 22.67 4.14
N LEU A 164 11.99 23.09 5.34
CA LEU A 164 13.27 22.71 5.94
C LEU A 164 13.34 21.20 6.23
N GLY A 165 12.24 20.61 6.69
CA GLY A 165 12.12 19.17 6.89
C GLY A 165 12.37 18.38 5.62
N VAL A 166 11.79 18.81 4.49
CA VAL A 166 12.01 18.22 3.17
C VAL A 166 13.48 18.31 2.74
N ILE A 167 14.10 19.49 2.88
CA ILE A 167 15.52 19.68 2.56
C ILE A 167 16.40 18.74 3.37
N LEU A 168 16.17 18.63 4.68
CA LEU A 168 16.94 17.73 5.55
C LEU A 168 16.75 16.27 5.16
N CYS A 169 15.54 15.87 4.82
CA CYS A 169 15.21 14.54 4.35
C CYS A 169 15.94 14.21 3.04
N ASP A 170 15.85 15.07 2.04
CA ASP A 170 16.53 14.90 0.75
C ASP A 170 18.05 14.80 0.90
N ILE A 171 18.65 15.63 1.74
CA ILE A 171 20.10 15.59 2.03
C ILE A 171 20.47 14.29 2.75
N LEU A 172 19.68 13.85 3.71
CA LEU A 172 19.95 12.62 4.46
C LEU A 172 19.93 11.40 3.55
N PHE A 173 18.87 11.26 2.73
CA PHE A 173 18.77 10.14 1.79
C PHE A 173 19.83 10.22 0.70
N PHE A 174 20.14 11.41 0.19
CA PHE A 174 21.27 11.59 -0.73
C PHE A 174 22.57 11.09 -0.11
N LEU A 175 22.91 11.51 1.12
CA LEU A 175 24.16 11.10 1.81
C LEU A 175 24.21 9.61 2.05
N LEU A 176 23.10 8.98 2.43
CA LEU A 176 23.01 7.53 2.62
C LEU A 176 23.25 6.77 1.31
N LEU A 177 22.52 7.12 0.26
CA LEU A 177 22.65 6.48 -1.06
C LEU A 177 24.04 6.75 -1.67
N TYR A 178 24.57 7.95 -1.51
CA TYR A 178 25.91 8.32 -1.93
C TYR A 178 26.99 7.51 -1.20
N ALA A 179 26.84 7.32 0.12
CA ALA A 179 27.75 6.49 0.92
C ALA A 179 27.70 5.02 0.48
N MET A 180 26.49 4.48 0.19
CA MET A 180 26.31 3.13 -0.35
C MET A 180 27.00 2.97 -1.71
N SER A 181 26.87 3.96 -2.60
CA SER A 181 27.51 3.98 -3.91
C SER A 181 29.03 4.06 -3.81
N ALA A 182 29.55 4.93 -2.94
CA ALA A 182 30.98 5.05 -2.67
C ALA A 182 31.56 3.75 -2.12
N LEU A 183 30.87 3.12 -1.13
CA LEU A 183 31.27 1.83 -0.56
C LEU A 183 31.29 0.73 -1.63
N SER A 184 30.25 0.64 -2.45
CA SER A 184 30.15 -0.33 -3.53
C SER A 184 31.31 -0.19 -4.51
N THR A 185 31.66 1.06 -4.87
CA THR A 185 32.80 1.36 -5.74
C THR A 185 34.13 0.96 -5.11
N ILE A 186 34.29 1.14 -3.80
CA ILE A 186 35.49 0.73 -3.07
C ILE A 186 35.59 -0.79 -2.96
N LEU A 187 34.47 -1.50 -2.83
CA LEU A 187 34.44 -2.98 -2.75
C LEU A 187 34.71 -3.66 -4.09
N CYS A 188 34.47 -2.98 -5.20
CA CYS A 188 34.72 -3.49 -6.55
C CYS A 188 36.08 -3.01 -7.09
N GLY A 189 36.62 -3.72 -8.08
CA GLY A 189 37.87 -3.37 -8.76
C GLY A 189 37.68 -2.89 -10.20
N ASN A 190 36.43 -2.88 -10.70
CA ASN A 190 36.04 -2.47 -12.03
C ASN A 190 34.78 -1.60 -11.95
N THR A 191 34.71 -0.53 -12.77
CA THR A 191 33.60 0.45 -12.72
C THR A 191 32.26 -0.15 -13.15
N ILE A 192 32.25 -0.98 -14.19
CA ILE A 192 31.01 -1.62 -14.65
C ILE A 192 30.47 -2.56 -13.57
N ILE A 193 31.35 -3.35 -12.93
CA ILE A 193 30.93 -4.25 -11.84
C ILE A 193 30.47 -3.43 -10.62
N ALA A 194 31.11 -2.30 -10.35
CA ALA A 194 30.68 -1.41 -9.28
C ALA A 194 29.23 -0.88 -9.52
N LEU A 195 28.90 -0.47 -10.74
CA LEU A 195 27.55 -0.04 -11.10
C LEU A 195 26.52 -1.18 -10.99
N LEU A 196 26.85 -2.37 -11.48
CA LEU A 196 25.97 -3.55 -11.31
C LEU A 196 25.79 -3.93 -9.84
N PHE A 197 26.87 -3.85 -9.05
CA PHE A 197 26.81 -4.13 -7.62
C PHE A 197 26.01 -3.07 -6.86
N GLN A 198 26.08 -1.79 -7.24
CA GLN A 198 25.25 -0.73 -6.68
C GLN A 198 23.76 -0.97 -6.97
N LEU A 199 23.44 -1.28 -8.24
CA LEU A 199 22.07 -1.62 -8.62
C LEU A 199 21.54 -2.77 -7.77
N TRP A 200 22.36 -3.81 -7.59
CA TRP A 200 22.02 -4.93 -6.71
C TRP A 200 21.80 -4.47 -5.26
N VAL A 201 22.72 -3.70 -4.68
CA VAL A 201 22.61 -3.23 -3.28
C VAL A 201 21.36 -2.38 -3.06
N TYR A 202 20.92 -1.62 -4.06
CA TYR A 202 19.70 -0.82 -3.97
C TYR A 202 18.42 -1.65 -4.11
N LEU A 203 18.43 -2.64 -5.01
CA LEU A 203 17.25 -3.47 -5.29
C LEU A 203 17.13 -4.69 -4.39
N ALA A 204 18.24 -5.19 -3.82
CA ALA A 204 18.22 -6.41 -3.02
C ALA A 204 17.26 -6.36 -1.82
N PRO A 205 17.18 -5.27 -1.04
CA PRO A 205 16.21 -5.21 0.06
C PRO A 205 14.76 -5.32 -0.42
N LEU A 206 14.43 -4.67 -1.55
CA LEU A 206 13.12 -4.76 -2.18
C LEU A 206 12.86 -6.19 -2.70
N ALA A 207 13.86 -6.80 -3.36
CA ALA A 207 13.74 -8.17 -3.86
C ALA A 207 13.57 -9.20 -2.74
N ILE A 208 14.30 -9.05 -1.63
CA ILE A 208 14.14 -9.90 -0.43
C ILE A 208 12.72 -9.79 0.11
N GLN A 209 12.21 -8.59 0.19
CA GLN A 209 10.86 -8.35 0.68
C GLN A 209 9.81 -8.96 -0.24
N MET A 210 9.85 -8.67 -1.54
CA MET A 210 8.93 -9.29 -2.50
C MET A 210 9.00 -10.81 -2.49
N MET A 211 10.21 -11.36 -2.28
CA MET A 211 10.41 -12.78 -2.10
C MET A 211 9.75 -13.29 -0.81
N HIS A 212 9.93 -12.59 0.31
CA HIS A 212 9.32 -12.93 1.59
C HIS A 212 7.80 -12.92 1.51
N GLU A 213 7.20 -11.82 1.00
CA GLU A 213 5.77 -11.69 0.77
C GLU A 213 5.23 -12.79 -0.15
N GLY A 214 5.93 -13.03 -1.28
CA GLY A 214 5.56 -14.08 -2.21
C GLY A 214 5.61 -15.48 -1.60
N LEU A 215 6.56 -15.76 -0.70
CA LEU A 215 6.64 -17.04 0.01
C LEU A 215 5.55 -17.16 1.10
N LEU A 216 5.25 -16.08 1.82
CA LEU A 216 4.15 -16.06 2.79
C LEU A 216 2.80 -16.27 2.11
N SER A 217 2.53 -15.53 1.05
CA SER A 217 1.30 -15.68 0.24
C SER A 217 1.16 -17.09 -0.37
N LEU A 218 2.29 -17.74 -0.65
CA LEU A 218 2.30 -19.07 -1.24
C LEU A 218 2.02 -20.19 -0.24
N TYR A 219 2.57 -20.08 0.96
CA TYR A 219 2.65 -21.19 1.92
C TYR A 219 1.85 -20.94 3.20
N CYS A 220 1.59 -19.70 3.58
CA CYS A 220 0.88 -19.36 4.81
C CYS A 220 -0.60 -19.10 4.53
N LYS A 221 -1.47 -19.93 5.10
CA LYS A 221 -2.93 -19.85 4.91
C LYS A 221 -3.54 -18.61 5.59
N THR A 222 -2.92 -18.11 6.66
CA THR A 222 -3.38 -16.94 7.42
C THR A 222 -2.70 -15.64 6.98
N TYR A 223 -1.97 -15.67 5.86
CA TYR A 223 -1.31 -14.48 5.35
C TYR A 223 -2.33 -13.50 4.75
N ASP A 224 -2.26 -12.25 5.20
CA ASP A 224 -3.07 -11.17 4.65
C ASP A 224 -2.29 -10.43 3.56
N SER A 225 -2.74 -10.58 2.31
CA SER A 225 -2.13 -9.91 1.14
C SER A 225 -2.62 -8.47 0.96
N MET A 226 -3.67 -8.05 1.68
CA MET A 226 -4.31 -6.74 1.52
C MET A 226 -3.79 -5.68 2.50
N SER A 227 -2.95 -6.05 3.47
CA SER A 227 -2.45 -5.11 4.47
C SER A 227 -1.37 -4.18 3.92
N TYR A 228 -1.76 -3.00 3.45
CA TYR A 228 -0.84 -1.94 3.04
C TYR A 228 0.10 -1.48 4.16
N SER A 229 -0.30 -1.59 5.42
CA SER A 229 0.53 -1.21 6.57
C SER A 229 1.79 -2.07 6.67
N ASP A 230 1.67 -3.37 6.37
CA ASP A 230 2.81 -4.29 6.38
C ASP A 230 3.77 -4.02 5.22
N LEU A 231 3.28 -3.69 4.03
CA LEU A 231 4.12 -3.34 2.90
C LEU A 231 5.04 -2.16 3.21
N PHE A 232 4.51 -1.09 3.83
CA PHE A 232 5.33 0.07 4.21
C PHE A 232 6.37 -0.26 5.27
N ASN A 233 6.00 -1.05 6.28
CA ASN A 233 6.91 -1.50 7.34
C ASN A 233 8.09 -2.28 6.78
N HIS A 234 7.88 -3.07 5.74
CA HIS A 234 8.89 -3.88 5.11
C HIS A 234 9.78 -3.08 4.14
N LEU A 235 9.27 -2.08 3.45
CA LEU A 235 10.04 -1.22 2.54
C LEU A 235 11.13 -0.39 3.25
N ARG A 236 11.10 -0.31 4.60
CA ARG A 236 12.15 0.33 5.40
C ARG A 236 13.54 -0.23 5.18
N LEU A 237 13.66 -1.50 4.80
CA LEU A 237 14.96 -2.10 4.51
C LEU A 237 15.59 -1.58 3.22
N SER A 238 14.81 -0.93 2.34
CA SER A 238 15.30 -0.32 1.11
C SER A 238 15.31 1.20 1.22
N PRO A 239 16.48 1.85 1.45
CA PRO A 239 16.55 3.31 1.55
C PRO A 239 16.03 4.04 0.30
N ALA A 240 16.21 3.47 -0.88
CA ALA A 240 15.70 4.04 -2.13
C ALA A 240 14.16 3.99 -2.18
N ALA A 241 13.55 2.84 -1.86
CA ALA A 241 12.10 2.69 -1.84
C ALA A 241 11.46 3.56 -0.74
N THR A 242 12.05 3.57 0.46
CA THR A 242 11.58 4.44 1.55
C THR A 242 11.65 5.92 1.16
N TYR A 243 12.72 6.35 0.50
CA TYR A 243 12.84 7.73 0.04
C TYR A 243 11.72 8.12 -0.93
N PHE A 244 11.30 7.21 -1.82
CA PHE A 244 10.12 7.43 -2.65
C PHE A 244 8.83 7.57 -1.84
N MET A 245 8.66 6.78 -0.79
CA MET A 245 7.41 6.72 -0.02
C MET A 245 7.29 7.79 1.05
N VAL A 246 8.41 8.21 1.67
CA VAL A 246 8.42 9.18 2.76
C VAL A 246 7.78 10.52 2.41
N ASN A 247 7.85 10.91 1.14
CA ASN A 247 7.27 12.16 0.66
C ASN A 247 6.06 11.93 -0.26
N GLY A 248 5.57 10.70 -0.41
CA GLY A 248 4.43 10.34 -1.24
C GLY A 248 3.12 10.44 -0.46
N ALA A 249 2.82 11.63 0.07
CA ALA A 249 1.55 11.90 0.69
C ALA A 249 0.51 12.24 -0.37
N HIS A 250 -0.42 11.34 -0.63
CA HIS A 250 -1.63 11.69 -1.34
C HIS A 250 -2.48 12.63 -0.46
N TYR A 251 -2.79 13.81 -1.00
CA TYR A 251 -3.80 14.74 -0.50
C TYR A 251 -3.77 15.05 1.02
N GLY A 252 -2.91 15.98 1.41
CA GLY A 252 -3.04 16.68 2.69
C GLY A 252 -2.40 16.05 3.93
N SER A 253 -1.88 14.84 3.86
CA SER A 253 -1.12 14.27 4.96
C SER A 253 0.34 14.73 4.91
N GLY A 254 0.77 15.45 5.94
CA GLY A 254 2.16 15.93 6.04
C GLY A 254 3.18 14.81 6.22
N LEU A 255 4.47 15.15 6.13
CA LEU A 255 5.60 14.23 6.42
C LEU A 255 5.40 13.40 7.70
N ALA A 256 4.70 13.95 8.70
CA ALA A 256 4.39 13.30 9.96
C ALA A 256 3.47 12.09 9.80
N ASP A 257 2.42 12.18 8.99
CA ASP A 257 1.38 11.14 8.91
C ASP A 257 1.87 9.85 8.24
N ASN A 258 2.74 9.98 7.23
CA ASN A 258 3.36 8.81 6.59
C ASN A 258 4.31 8.04 7.53
N PHE A 259 4.88 8.71 8.53
CA PHE A 259 5.74 8.09 9.53
C PHE A 259 4.94 7.53 10.72
N ILE A 260 3.80 8.12 11.04
CA ILE A 260 2.89 7.65 12.10
C ILE A 260 2.28 6.29 11.69
N ARG A 261 1.93 6.09 10.44
CA ARG A 261 1.46 4.79 9.91
C ARG A 261 2.46 3.64 10.13
N ALA A 262 3.72 3.97 10.33
CA ALA A 262 4.77 3.01 10.65
C ALA A 262 4.90 2.74 12.17
N GLY A 263 4.01 3.24 13.02
CA GLY A 263 4.04 3.04 14.46
C GLY A 263 5.24 3.67 15.17
N LYS A 264 6.00 4.54 14.48
CA LYS A 264 7.14 5.27 15.06
C LYS A 264 7.09 6.74 14.65
N PRO A 265 7.43 7.68 15.53
CA PRO A 265 7.52 9.08 15.17
C PRO A 265 8.56 9.30 14.05
N ALA A 266 8.27 10.23 13.15
CA ALA A 266 9.10 10.56 11.98
C ALA A 266 10.59 10.79 12.33
N TYR A 267 10.86 11.47 13.45
CA TYR A 267 12.22 11.76 13.89
C TYR A 267 13.02 10.49 14.25
N MET A 268 12.37 9.44 14.76
CA MET A 268 13.05 8.17 15.06
C MET A 268 13.50 7.47 13.78
N LEU A 269 12.65 7.45 12.76
CA LEU A 269 13.00 6.84 11.47
C LEU A 269 14.13 7.61 10.78
N LEU A 270 14.08 8.94 10.80
CA LEU A 270 15.17 9.77 10.28
C LEU A 270 16.46 9.55 11.05
N ALA A 271 16.41 9.36 12.37
CA ALA A 271 17.57 9.03 13.18
C ALA A 271 18.14 7.65 12.85
N GLU A 272 17.31 6.64 12.59
CA GLU A 272 17.74 5.31 12.13
C GLU A 272 18.50 5.40 10.79
N TYR A 273 18.01 6.17 9.82
CA TYR A 273 18.70 6.38 8.54
C TYR A 273 19.96 7.23 8.68
N ALA A 274 19.99 8.22 9.57
CA ALA A 274 21.19 8.98 9.87
C ALA A 274 22.27 8.08 10.49
N ALA A 275 21.89 7.22 11.43
CA ALA A 275 22.80 6.23 12.01
C ALA A 275 23.32 5.25 10.95
N ALA A 276 22.45 4.77 10.06
CA ALA A 276 22.83 3.92 8.94
C ALA A 276 23.82 4.62 7.99
N ALA A 277 23.57 5.89 7.65
CA ALA A 277 24.46 6.67 6.81
C ALA A 277 25.86 6.82 7.45
N LEU A 278 25.93 7.17 8.73
CA LEU A 278 27.17 7.26 9.49
C LEU A 278 27.90 5.92 9.55
N PHE A 279 27.16 4.83 9.78
CA PHE A 279 27.74 3.48 9.80
C PHE A 279 28.33 3.11 8.43
N ILE A 280 27.64 3.37 7.33
CA ILE A 280 28.11 3.06 5.98
C ILE A 280 29.31 3.95 5.61
N ILE A 281 29.33 5.22 6.01
CA ILE A 281 30.50 6.10 5.83
C ILE A 281 31.70 5.53 6.59
N ALA A 282 31.52 5.14 7.86
CA ALA A 282 32.59 4.55 8.66
C ALA A 282 33.11 3.23 8.06
N LEU A 283 32.19 2.38 7.56
CA LEU A 283 32.53 1.15 6.83
C LEU A 283 33.29 1.46 5.53
N GLY A 284 32.93 2.54 4.83
CA GLY A 284 33.64 3.05 3.66
C GLY A 284 35.07 3.47 3.98
N VAL A 285 35.28 4.22 5.05
CA VAL A 285 36.62 4.56 5.55
C VAL A 285 37.45 3.32 5.87
N PHE A 286 36.84 2.38 6.60
CA PHE A 286 37.48 1.10 6.96
C PHE A 286 37.84 0.26 5.73
N ALA A 287 36.93 0.09 4.79
CA ALA A 287 37.17 -0.64 3.55
C ALA A 287 38.24 0.03 2.71
N PHE A 288 38.20 1.35 2.56
CA PHE A 288 39.18 2.10 1.80
C PHE A 288 40.61 1.95 2.39
N ARG A 289 40.71 1.97 3.71
CA ARG A 289 41.96 1.78 4.44
C ARG A 289 42.56 0.38 4.19
N ARG A 290 41.70 -0.65 4.18
CA ARG A 290 42.10 -2.05 4.02
C ARG A 290 42.27 -2.49 2.58
N ARG A 291 41.80 -1.69 1.62
CA ARG A 291 41.90 -2.02 0.18
C ARG A 291 43.34 -2.04 -0.30
N LYS A 292 43.75 -3.13 -0.94
CA LYS A 292 45.05 -3.28 -1.59
C LYS A 292 45.02 -2.65 -2.98
N SER A 293 46.07 -1.88 -3.35
CA SER A 293 46.18 -1.22 -4.67
C SER A 293 46.18 -2.19 -5.85
N GLU A 294 46.75 -3.36 -5.67
CA GLU A 294 46.84 -4.44 -6.67
C GLU A 294 45.49 -5.00 -7.12
N ARG A 295 44.39 -4.63 -6.45
CA ARG A 295 43.04 -5.12 -6.76
C ARG A 295 42.32 -4.33 -7.84
N ALA A 296 42.95 -3.29 -8.39
CA ALA A 296 42.40 -2.60 -9.56
C ALA A 296 42.28 -3.55 -10.75
N GLY A 297 41.12 -3.54 -11.43
CA GLY A 297 40.81 -4.42 -12.55
C GLY A 297 40.24 -5.79 -12.16
N THR A 298 40.07 -6.12 -10.87
CA THR A 298 39.39 -7.36 -10.45
C THR A 298 37.88 -7.11 -10.24
N ALA A 299 37.06 -8.16 -10.26
CA ALA A 299 35.62 -8.02 -10.03
C ALA A 299 35.34 -7.45 -8.61
N LEU A 300 35.79 -8.15 -7.56
CA LEU A 300 35.72 -7.70 -6.19
C LEU A 300 37.12 -7.51 -5.60
N ALA A 301 37.33 -6.37 -4.93
CA ALA A 301 38.60 -6.05 -4.30
C ALA A 301 38.91 -6.94 -3.09
N PHE A 302 37.88 -7.47 -2.40
CA PHE A 302 38.01 -8.31 -1.23
C PHE A 302 37.61 -9.77 -1.55
N ARG A 303 38.61 -10.66 -1.61
CA ARG A 303 38.38 -12.09 -1.92
C ARG A 303 37.39 -12.79 -0.98
N PRO A 304 37.40 -12.58 0.35
CA PRO A 304 36.46 -13.23 1.26
C PRO A 304 34.98 -12.93 0.97
N LEU A 305 34.68 -11.77 0.36
CA LEU A 305 33.30 -11.39 0.05
C LEU A 305 32.74 -12.10 -1.19
N ARG A 306 33.55 -12.79 -2.00
CA ARG A 306 33.09 -13.39 -3.26
C ARG A 306 32.01 -14.46 -3.02
N LEU A 307 32.24 -15.38 -2.07
CA LEU A 307 31.29 -16.46 -1.80
C LEU A 307 29.99 -15.95 -1.13
N PRO A 308 30.03 -15.14 -0.06
CA PRO A 308 28.82 -14.59 0.56
C PRO A 308 27.96 -13.77 -0.41
N VAL A 309 28.58 -12.88 -1.20
CA VAL A 309 27.84 -12.07 -2.20
C VAL A 309 27.21 -12.97 -3.26
N LYS A 310 27.97 -13.95 -3.79
CA LYS A 310 27.42 -14.90 -4.76
C LYS A 310 26.26 -15.71 -4.20
N ALA A 311 26.44 -16.30 -3.01
CA ALA A 311 25.41 -17.13 -2.38
C ALA A 311 24.13 -16.33 -2.16
N PHE A 312 24.25 -15.11 -1.61
CA PHE A 312 23.13 -14.21 -1.38
C PHE A 312 22.39 -13.86 -2.67
N MET A 313 23.10 -13.46 -3.73
CA MET A 313 22.49 -13.16 -5.03
C MET A 313 21.78 -14.37 -5.63
N CYS A 314 22.40 -15.56 -5.59
CA CYS A 314 21.81 -16.77 -6.12
C CYS A 314 20.57 -17.24 -5.35
N ILE A 315 20.55 -17.09 -4.01
CA ILE A 315 19.39 -17.43 -3.17
C ILE A 315 18.21 -16.51 -3.53
N VAL A 316 18.43 -15.18 -3.54
CA VAL A 316 17.37 -14.22 -3.85
C VAL A 316 16.83 -14.43 -5.26
N MET A 317 17.71 -14.52 -6.25
CA MET A 317 17.29 -14.67 -7.65
C MET A 317 16.72 -16.06 -7.94
N GLY A 318 17.26 -17.11 -7.33
CA GLY A 318 16.71 -18.47 -7.42
C GLY A 318 15.26 -18.52 -6.93
N THR A 319 14.99 -17.90 -5.79
CA THR A 319 13.63 -17.83 -5.22
C THR A 319 12.72 -16.93 -6.07
N ALA A 320 13.21 -15.80 -6.58
CA ALA A 320 12.44 -14.93 -7.46
C ALA A 320 12.00 -15.64 -8.75
N PHE A 321 12.93 -16.43 -9.37
CA PHE A 321 12.58 -17.25 -10.54
C PHE A 321 11.61 -18.38 -10.21
N ALA A 322 11.71 -18.99 -9.03
CA ALA A 322 10.76 -19.99 -8.55
C ALA A 322 9.33 -19.42 -8.49
N LEU A 323 9.17 -18.25 -7.86
CA LEU A 323 7.89 -17.56 -7.77
C LEU A 323 7.39 -17.10 -9.15
N GLY A 324 8.27 -16.53 -9.99
CA GLY A 324 7.92 -16.08 -11.34
C GLY A 324 7.45 -17.24 -12.24
N PHE A 325 8.15 -18.36 -12.24
CA PHE A 325 7.74 -19.55 -13.02
C PHE A 325 6.43 -20.14 -12.54
N ARG A 326 6.19 -20.12 -11.21
CA ARG A 326 4.91 -20.52 -10.65
C ARG A 326 3.75 -19.62 -11.10
N LEU A 327 3.94 -18.30 -11.14
CA LEU A 327 2.91 -17.35 -11.60
C LEU A 327 2.51 -17.61 -13.05
N ILE A 328 3.49 -17.96 -13.91
CA ILE A 328 3.24 -18.18 -15.35
C ILE A 328 2.72 -19.60 -15.63
N GLY A 329 3.30 -20.62 -14.98
CA GLY A 329 3.09 -22.02 -15.33
C GLY A 329 2.41 -22.88 -14.25
N GLY A 330 2.02 -22.29 -13.10
CA GLY A 330 1.35 -23.01 -12.01
C GLY A 330 2.30 -23.75 -11.06
N LYS A 331 1.72 -24.55 -10.16
CA LYS A 331 2.44 -25.16 -9.01
C LYS A 331 3.63 -26.03 -9.40
N PHE A 332 3.54 -26.74 -10.53
CA PHE A 332 4.62 -27.62 -11.01
C PHE A 332 5.91 -26.85 -11.30
N TRP A 333 5.82 -25.63 -11.83
CA TRP A 333 6.97 -24.86 -12.30
C TRP A 333 7.79 -24.18 -11.20
N LEU A 334 7.37 -24.27 -9.97
CA LEU A 334 8.10 -23.71 -8.81
C LEU A 334 9.53 -24.26 -8.70
N TRP A 335 9.67 -25.58 -8.66
CA TRP A 335 10.99 -26.24 -8.50
C TRP A 335 11.88 -26.11 -9.73
N PRO A 336 11.40 -26.31 -10.96
CA PRO A 336 12.18 -25.98 -12.16
C PRO A 336 12.66 -24.53 -12.18
N GLY A 337 11.83 -23.56 -11.78
CA GLY A 337 12.21 -22.16 -11.67
C GLY A 337 13.33 -21.91 -10.65
N LEU A 338 13.27 -22.58 -9.49
CA LEU A 338 14.31 -22.52 -8.46
C LEU A 338 15.66 -22.98 -9.01
N VAL A 339 15.68 -24.16 -9.62
CA VAL A 339 16.90 -24.74 -10.19
C VAL A 339 17.45 -23.83 -11.29
N PHE A 340 16.60 -23.45 -12.22
CA PHE A 340 16.97 -22.58 -13.35
C PHE A 340 17.56 -21.25 -12.86
N GLY A 341 16.87 -20.54 -11.97
CA GLY A 341 17.31 -19.24 -11.46
C GLY A 341 18.61 -19.32 -10.68
N THR A 342 18.74 -20.31 -9.79
CA THR A 342 19.96 -20.51 -9.00
C THR A 342 21.18 -20.84 -9.89
N VAL A 343 21.00 -21.76 -10.85
CA VAL A 343 22.07 -22.16 -11.78
C VAL A 343 22.45 -21.00 -12.69
N LEU A 344 21.47 -20.31 -13.27
CA LEU A 344 21.69 -19.16 -14.16
C LEU A 344 22.52 -18.07 -13.47
N PHE A 345 22.11 -17.66 -12.26
CA PHE A 345 22.82 -16.60 -11.53
C PHE A 345 24.18 -17.06 -11.02
N HIS A 346 24.33 -18.32 -10.62
CA HIS A 346 25.65 -18.87 -10.31
C HIS A 346 26.58 -18.75 -11.52
N CYS A 347 26.16 -19.17 -12.70
CA CYS A 347 26.93 -19.09 -13.93
C CYS A 347 27.30 -17.66 -14.32
N ILE A 348 26.32 -16.73 -14.25
CA ILE A 348 26.54 -15.30 -14.55
C ILE A 348 27.60 -14.71 -13.61
N ILE A 349 27.50 -14.98 -12.30
CA ILE A 349 28.42 -14.43 -11.31
C ILE A 349 29.84 -15.02 -11.46
N GLU A 350 29.96 -16.31 -11.78
CA GLU A 350 31.28 -16.91 -12.04
C GLU A 350 31.96 -16.29 -13.27
N VAL A 351 31.20 -16.04 -14.35
CA VAL A 351 31.71 -15.33 -15.53
C VAL A 351 32.14 -13.90 -15.16
N ILE A 352 31.35 -13.18 -14.37
CA ILE A 352 31.70 -11.84 -13.90
C ILE A 352 32.97 -11.88 -13.02
N TYR A 353 33.14 -12.89 -12.16
CA TYR A 353 34.31 -12.98 -11.30
C TYR A 353 35.58 -13.35 -12.04
N ALA A 354 35.49 -14.13 -13.13
CA ALA A 354 36.61 -14.57 -13.91
C ALA A 354 36.92 -13.69 -15.13
N PHE A 355 35.97 -12.87 -15.58
CA PHE A 355 35.99 -12.19 -16.92
C PHE A 355 36.20 -13.15 -18.08
N ASP A 356 35.71 -14.39 -17.98
CA ASP A 356 35.88 -15.44 -18.95
C ASP A 356 34.62 -16.32 -18.99
N LEU A 357 34.02 -16.48 -20.18
CA LEU A 357 32.84 -17.33 -20.40
C LEU A 357 33.12 -18.82 -20.07
N ARG A 358 34.38 -19.27 -20.11
CA ARG A 358 34.72 -20.63 -19.71
C ARG A 358 34.53 -20.90 -18.22
N ALA A 359 34.28 -19.85 -17.44
CA ALA A 359 34.00 -19.97 -16.00
C ALA A 359 32.57 -20.41 -15.66
N LEU A 360 31.66 -20.53 -16.64
CA LEU A 360 30.28 -20.94 -16.47
C LEU A 360 30.11 -22.20 -15.57
N VAL A 361 30.96 -23.20 -15.76
CA VAL A 361 30.90 -24.47 -15.03
C VAL A 361 31.88 -24.56 -13.84
N LYS A 362 32.48 -23.44 -13.41
CA LYS A 362 33.38 -23.41 -12.24
C LYS A 362 32.60 -23.58 -10.94
N HIS A 363 33.26 -24.23 -9.97
CA HIS A 363 32.76 -24.44 -8.61
C HIS A 363 31.39 -25.13 -8.50
N PRO A 364 31.13 -26.28 -9.16
CA PRO A 364 29.83 -26.95 -9.15
C PRO A 364 29.36 -27.36 -7.73
N VAL A 365 30.30 -27.69 -6.83
CA VAL A 365 29.99 -28.01 -5.44
C VAL A 365 29.38 -26.80 -4.71
N GLN A 366 29.88 -25.59 -4.96
CA GLN A 366 29.29 -24.37 -4.39
C GLN A 366 27.88 -24.11 -4.96
N MET A 367 27.69 -24.37 -6.25
CA MET A 367 26.36 -24.26 -6.90
C MET A 367 25.36 -25.20 -6.23
N LEU A 368 25.72 -26.48 -6.09
CA LEU A 368 24.84 -27.47 -5.43
C LEU A 368 24.57 -27.13 -3.98
N ALA A 369 25.57 -26.64 -3.22
CA ALA A 369 25.38 -26.21 -1.84
C ALA A 369 24.42 -25.01 -1.75
N ILE A 370 24.54 -24.01 -2.61
CA ILE A 370 23.63 -22.85 -2.63
C ILE A 370 22.22 -23.32 -3.02
N LEU A 371 22.08 -24.18 -4.02
CA LEU A 371 20.79 -24.74 -4.42
C LEU A 371 20.13 -25.51 -3.25
N ALA A 372 20.90 -26.34 -2.55
CA ALA A 372 20.41 -27.06 -1.39
C ALA A 372 19.94 -26.12 -0.25
N VAL A 373 20.71 -25.07 0.04
CA VAL A 373 20.30 -24.05 1.04
C VAL A 373 19.00 -23.34 0.61
N THR A 374 18.90 -22.95 -0.67
CA THR A 374 17.68 -22.28 -1.18
C THR A 374 16.47 -23.22 -1.11
N ALA A 375 16.66 -24.50 -1.48
CA ALA A 375 15.59 -25.49 -1.38
C ALA A 375 15.18 -25.74 0.09
N LEU A 376 16.12 -25.81 1.02
CA LEU A 376 15.84 -25.95 2.46
C LEU A 376 15.07 -24.75 3.02
N LEU A 377 15.40 -23.53 2.61
CA LEU A 377 14.64 -22.33 2.97
C LEU A 377 13.18 -22.40 2.48
N MET A 378 12.97 -22.84 1.24
CA MET A 378 11.62 -23.02 0.71
C MET A 378 10.83 -24.12 1.42
N VAL A 379 11.46 -25.26 1.69
CA VAL A 379 10.84 -26.36 2.46
C VAL A 379 10.54 -25.90 3.90
N GLY A 380 11.42 -25.11 4.49
CA GLY A 380 11.21 -24.53 5.83
C GLY A 380 9.96 -23.63 5.87
N MET A 381 9.76 -22.80 4.85
CA MET A 381 8.54 -21.98 4.71
C MET A 381 7.31 -22.84 4.49
N GLN A 382 7.39 -23.84 3.61
CA GLN A 382 6.29 -24.76 3.33
C GLN A 382 5.84 -25.56 4.58
N LYS A 383 6.75 -25.86 5.50
CA LYS A 383 6.46 -26.58 6.75
C LYS A 383 6.10 -25.67 7.91
N ASP A 384 5.97 -24.38 7.65
CA ASP A 384 5.74 -23.36 8.69
C ASP A 384 6.69 -23.52 9.91
N VAL A 385 7.99 -23.69 9.64
CA VAL A 385 9.00 -23.85 10.69
C VAL A 385 9.06 -22.64 11.61
N LEU A 386 8.76 -21.46 11.08
CA LEU A 386 8.73 -20.20 11.82
C LEU A 386 7.43 -20.01 12.63
N GLY A 387 6.42 -20.86 12.44
CA GLY A 387 5.16 -20.82 13.18
C GLY A 387 4.28 -19.61 12.80
N TYR A 388 4.30 -19.20 11.54
CA TYR A 388 3.50 -18.07 11.08
C TYR A 388 2.00 -18.33 11.23
N ASP A 389 1.53 -19.47 10.73
CA ASP A 389 0.12 -19.88 10.78
C ASP A 389 -0.31 -20.36 12.17
N ARG A 390 0.66 -20.79 13.01
CA ARG A 390 0.38 -21.25 14.38
C ARG A 390 0.25 -20.11 15.37
N TRP A 391 0.67 -18.91 14.99
CA TRP A 391 0.65 -17.77 15.89
C TRP A 391 -0.78 -17.39 16.27
N LEU A 392 -0.98 -17.13 17.57
CA LEU A 392 -2.19 -16.54 18.14
C LEU A 392 -1.84 -15.33 19.01
N PRO A 393 -2.71 -14.33 19.10
CA PRO A 393 -2.53 -13.23 20.04
C PRO A 393 -2.67 -13.73 21.49
N ASP A 394 -1.76 -13.30 22.36
CA ASP A 394 -1.90 -13.46 23.81
C ASP A 394 -2.60 -12.21 24.34
N GLU A 395 -3.87 -12.34 24.78
CA GLU A 395 -4.72 -11.23 25.24
C GLU A 395 -3.99 -10.34 26.24
N SER A 396 -3.21 -10.91 27.14
CA SER A 396 -2.46 -10.16 28.16
C SER A 396 -1.35 -9.26 27.59
N LYS A 397 -0.91 -9.49 26.35
CA LYS A 397 0.17 -8.75 25.67
C LYS A 397 -0.32 -7.89 24.52
N VAL A 398 -1.60 -7.93 24.20
CA VAL A 398 -2.22 -7.07 23.19
C VAL A 398 -2.46 -5.69 23.79
N ALA A 399 -2.04 -4.64 23.11
CA ALA A 399 -2.30 -3.25 23.49
C ALA A 399 -3.58 -2.73 22.81
N SER A 400 -3.78 -3.07 21.52
CA SER A 400 -5.00 -2.79 20.76
C SER A 400 -5.20 -3.85 19.69
N ALA A 401 -6.44 -4.05 19.30
CA ALA A 401 -6.80 -4.97 18.22
C ALA A 401 -7.87 -4.33 17.32
N GLY A 402 -7.96 -4.78 16.05
CA GLY A 402 -8.97 -4.24 15.14
C GLY A 402 -9.25 -5.17 13.97
N LEU A 403 -10.40 -4.94 13.35
CA LEU A 403 -10.78 -5.53 12.07
C LEU A 403 -10.34 -4.59 10.94
N ILE A 404 -9.77 -5.14 9.88
CA ILE A 404 -9.47 -4.40 8.66
C ILE A 404 -10.56 -4.74 7.66
N ASP A 405 -11.40 -3.77 7.36
CA ASP A 405 -12.38 -3.84 6.29
C ASP A 405 -11.81 -3.26 4.98
N TYR A 406 -12.40 -3.59 3.85
CA TYR A 406 -11.95 -3.20 2.51
C TYR A 406 -11.51 -1.73 2.45
N GLY A 407 -10.18 -1.50 2.34
CA GLY A 407 -9.59 -0.18 2.09
C GLY A 407 -9.43 0.73 3.31
N ASN A 408 -9.90 0.35 4.50
CA ASN A 408 -9.79 1.15 5.72
C ASN A 408 -8.66 0.65 6.63
N SER A 409 -8.03 1.60 7.37
CA SER A 409 -7.16 1.23 8.49
C SER A 409 -8.00 0.61 9.61
N ALA A 410 -7.46 -0.43 10.27
CA ALA A 410 -8.13 -1.06 11.39
C ALA A 410 -8.49 -0.04 12.48
N ALA A 411 -9.73 -0.04 12.96
CA ALA A 411 -10.09 0.68 14.16
C ALA A 411 -9.29 0.09 15.35
N GLU A 412 -8.45 0.90 15.99
CA GLU A 412 -7.61 0.46 17.11
C GLU A 412 -8.45 0.35 18.39
N LEU A 413 -9.01 -0.82 18.65
CA LEU A 413 -9.83 -1.09 19.84
C LEU A 413 -8.93 -1.42 21.03
N THR A 414 -9.16 -0.74 22.13
CA THR A 414 -8.37 -0.83 23.38
C THR A 414 -9.16 -1.39 24.56
N GLU A 415 -10.48 -1.44 24.45
CA GLU A 415 -11.33 -2.03 25.48
C GLU A 415 -11.11 -3.55 25.57
N LYS A 416 -10.92 -4.05 26.78
CA LYS A 416 -10.60 -5.47 27.04
C LYS A 416 -11.63 -6.43 26.45
N GLU A 417 -12.90 -6.04 26.46
CA GLU A 417 -13.98 -6.87 25.94
C GLU A 417 -13.89 -7.04 24.42
N ASN A 418 -13.52 -5.98 23.71
CA ASN A 418 -13.30 -6.01 22.26
C ASN A 418 -12.05 -6.81 21.92
N ILE A 419 -10.94 -6.59 22.66
CA ILE A 419 -9.71 -7.36 22.49
C ILE A 419 -9.96 -8.87 22.70
N ALA A 420 -10.68 -9.24 23.78
CA ALA A 420 -11.00 -10.64 24.05
C ALA A 420 -11.85 -11.27 22.94
N ALA A 421 -12.85 -10.54 22.43
CA ALA A 421 -13.68 -11.00 21.31
C ALA A 421 -12.86 -11.22 20.03
N LEU A 422 -11.96 -10.28 19.68
CA LEU A 422 -11.08 -10.41 18.51
C LEU A 422 -10.05 -11.51 18.68
N CYS A 423 -9.48 -11.72 19.88
CA CYS A 423 -8.61 -12.85 20.17
C CYS A 423 -9.34 -14.19 20.00
N ARG A 424 -10.59 -14.28 20.45
CA ARG A 424 -11.42 -15.49 20.28
C ARG A 424 -11.76 -15.73 18.81
N LEU A 425 -12.09 -14.69 18.05
CA LEU A 425 -12.30 -14.78 16.60
C LEU A 425 -11.03 -15.26 15.89
N ALA A 426 -9.84 -14.79 16.28
CA ALA A 426 -8.58 -15.25 15.73
C ALA A 426 -8.32 -16.75 16.02
N GLU A 427 -8.70 -17.23 17.20
CA GLU A 427 -8.57 -18.64 17.56
C GLU A 427 -9.48 -19.52 16.69
N ILE A 428 -10.78 -19.17 16.61
CA ILE A 428 -11.76 -19.90 15.78
C ILE A 428 -11.37 -19.83 14.30
N GLY A 429 -11.04 -18.63 13.81
CA GLY A 429 -10.69 -18.40 12.42
C GLY A 429 -9.40 -19.11 12.01
N ARG A 430 -8.38 -19.16 12.88
CA ARG A 430 -7.15 -19.92 12.61
C ARG A 430 -7.46 -21.42 12.45
N GLU A 431 -8.22 -22.00 13.36
CA GLU A 431 -8.59 -23.41 13.30
C GLU A 431 -9.37 -23.73 12.03
N ALA A 432 -10.36 -22.92 11.71
CA ALA A 432 -11.14 -23.05 10.48
C ALA A 432 -10.28 -22.89 9.22
N THR A 433 -9.41 -21.87 9.17
CA THR A 433 -8.53 -21.60 8.03
C THR A 433 -7.51 -22.72 7.80
N LEU A 434 -6.95 -23.29 8.86
CA LEU A 434 -5.96 -24.37 8.74
C LEU A 434 -6.61 -25.69 8.32
N ASN A 435 -7.83 -25.97 8.80
CA ASN A 435 -8.58 -27.19 8.51
C ASN A 435 -9.34 -27.11 7.18
N ALA A 436 -9.54 -25.90 6.63
CA ALA A 436 -10.15 -25.74 5.31
C ALA A 436 -9.22 -26.33 4.24
N ASP A 437 -9.49 -27.55 3.81
CA ASP A 437 -8.89 -28.07 2.60
C ASP A 437 -9.48 -27.35 1.38
N SER A 438 -8.68 -27.20 0.33
CA SER A 438 -9.08 -26.58 -0.92
C SER A 438 -10.26 -27.30 -1.62
N ASN A 439 -10.70 -28.43 -1.06
CA ASN A 439 -11.78 -29.27 -1.55
C ASN A 439 -12.88 -29.50 -0.49
N ASP A 440 -12.83 -28.82 0.66
CA ASP A 440 -13.90 -28.93 1.65
C ASP A 440 -15.05 -27.98 1.25
N THR A 441 -15.93 -28.49 0.45
CA THR A 441 -17.11 -27.82 -0.09
C THR A 441 -18.28 -27.78 0.90
N GLY A 442 -18.09 -28.31 2.10
CA GLY A 442 -19.15 -28.43 3.10
C GLY A 442 -19.20 -27.31 4.13
N THR A 443 -18.14 -26.53 4.30
CA THR A 443 -18.08 -25.46 5.30
C THR A 443 -18.40 -24.12 4.67
N VAL A 444 -19.56 -23.55 4.99
CA VAL A 444 -19.91 -22.18 4.56
C VAL A 444 -19.05 -21.22 5.38
N PHE A 445 -18.18 -20.50 4.71
CA PHE A 445 -17.37 -19.46 5.32
C PHE A 445 -18.03 -18.09 5.14
N LEU A 446 -17.99 -17.27 6.19
CA LEU A 446 -18.07 -15.83 6.03
C LEU A 446 -16.86 -15.37 5.19
N GLU A 447 -16.93 -14.17 4.63
CA GLU A 447 -15.81 -13.57 3.93
C GLU A 447 -14.55 -13.62 4.80
N SER A 448 -13.37 -13.66 4.16
CA SER A 448 -12.11 -13.61 4.91
C SER A 448 -11.98 -12.27 5.62
N HIS A 449 -11.80 -12.31 6.93
CA HIS A 449 -11.60 -11.12 7.75
C HIS A 449 -10.14 -10.98 8.14
N SER A 450 -9.60 -9.78 7.98
CA SER A 450 -8.24 -9.45 8.40
C SER A 450 -8.27 -8.82 9.79
N LEU A 451 -7.60 -9.46 10.74
CA LEU A 451 -7.46 -9.01 12.12
C LEU A 451 -6.06 -8.46 12.34
N GLN A 452 -5.98 -7.26 12.92
CA GLN A 452 -4.73 -6.61 13.29
C GLN A 452 -4.59 -6.56 14.81
N PHE A 453 -3.41 -6.92 15.30
CA PHE A 453 -3.07 -6.91 16.73
C PHE A 453 -1.80 -6.10 16.95
N ALA A 454 -1.92 -4.98 17.65
CA ALA A 454 -0.78 -4.21 18.15
C ALA A 454 -0.39 -4.74 19.53
N MET A 455 0.84 -5.22 19.64
CA MET A 455 1.37 -5.78 20.88
C MET A 455 1.98 -4.69 21.77
N GLN A 456 2.00 -4.89 23.09
CA GLN A 456 2.61 -3.95 24.06
C GLN A 456 4.09 -3.64 23.79
N ASN A 457 4.79 -4.51 23.08
CA ASN A 457 6.19 -4.28 22.66
C ASN A 457 6.32 -3.43 21.39
N GLY A 458 5.21 -2.90 20.86
CA GLY A 458 5.17 -2.07 19.66
C GLY A 458 5.19 -2.87 18.34
N THR A 459 5.13 -4.21 18.35
CA THR A 459 4.99 -4.98 17.11
C THR A 459 3.53 -5.07 16.72
N VAL A 460 3.24 -4.88 15.42
CA VAL A 460 1.91 -5.06 14.83
C VAL A 460 1.92 -6.33 14.02
N LYS A 461 0.87 -7.15 14.14
CA LYS A 461 0.70 -8.38 13.38
C LYS A 461 -0.70 -8.43 12.79
N THR A 462 -0.77 -8.65 11.49
CA THR A 462 -2.03 -8.81 10.76
C THR A 462 -2.16 -10.24 10.26
N ARG A 463 -3.36 -10.80 10.36
CA ARG A 463 -3.70 -12.13 9.89
C ARG A 463 -5.07 -12.12 9.23
N SER A 464 -5.19 -12.83 8.13
CA SER A 464 -6.47 -13.06 7.45
C SER A 464 -7.01 -14.44 7.83
N TYR A 465 -8.26 -14.47 8.27
CA TYR A 465 -8.93 -15.68 8.71
C TYR A 465 -10.23 -15.89 7.96
N LYS A 466 -10.49 -17.13 7.57
CA LYS A 466 -11.80 -17.57 7.14
C LYS A 466 -12.62 -17.90 8.39
N LEU A 467 -13.64 -17.12 8.64
CA LEU A 467 -14.53 -17.34 9.79
C LEU A 467 -15.67 -18.26 9.38
N PRO A 468 -15.96 -19.33 10.15
CA PRO A 468 -17.10 -20.19 9.87
C PRO A 468 -18.40 -19.46 10.21
N VAL A 469 -19.46 -19.74 9.45
CA VAL A 469 -20.80 -19.26 9.76
C VAL A 469 -21.31 -20.01 10.98
N SER A 470 -21.19 -19.43 12.16
CA SER A 470 -21.65 -20.00 13.43
C SER A 470 -22.25 -18.93 14.31
N GLU A 471 -23.14 -19.32 15.23
CA GLU A 471 -23.76 -18.41 16.20
C GLU A 471 -22.72 -17.74 17.11
N GLU A 472 -21.64 -18.48 17.48
CA GLU A 472 -20.55 -17.94 18.29
C GLU A 472 -19.80 -16.82 17.54
N VAL A 473 -19.41 -17.03 16.28
CA VAL A 473 -18.71 -16.04 15.46
C VAL A 473 -19.59 -14.82 15.25
N ARG A 474 -20.86 -15.02 14.95
CA ARG A 474 -21.84 -13.96 14.75
C ARG A 474 -22.03 -13.12 16.02
N SER A 475 -22.16 -13.76 17.18
CA SER A 475 -22.26 -13.10 18.47
C SER A 475 -21.01 -12.27 18.78
N LEU A 476 -19.80 -12.78 18.51
CA LEU A 476 -18.55 -12.07 18.73
C LEU A 476 -18.40 -10.86 17.81
N LEU A 477 -18.73 -11.00 16.51
CA LEU A 477 -18.73 -9.89 15.56
C LEU A 477 -19.73 -8.81 15.95
N ASN A 478 -20.96 -9.20 16.29
CA ASN A 478 -22.01 -8.27 16.74
C ASN A 478 -21.59 -7.53 18.02
N LYS A 479 -20.87 -8.21 18.93
CA LYS A 479 -20.32 -7.57 20.13
C LYS A 479 -19.29 -6.49 19.78
N VAL A 480 -18.39 -6.77 18.84
CA VAL A 480 -17.35 -5.81 18.41
C VAL A 480 -17.98 -4.64 17.67
N TYR A 481 -18.76 -4.91 16.63
CA TYR A 481 -19.39 -3.87 15.81
C TYR A 481 -20.42 -3.02 16.57
N GLY A 482 -21.14 -3.63 17.53
CA GLY A 482 -22.09 -2.93 18.40
C GLY A 482 -21.44 -2.08 19.48
N SER A 483 -20.14 -2.25 19.74
CA SER A 483 -19.46 -1.50 20.79
C SER A 483 -19.36 0.00 20.47
N SER A 484 -19.49 0.85 21.49
CA SER A 484 -19.33 2.29 21.32
C SER A 484 -17.92 2.65 20.86
N GLU A 485 -16.91 1.91 21.32
CA GLU A 485 -15.53 2.13 20.93
C GLU A 485 -15.33 1.89 19.41
N TYR A 486 -15.90 0.81 18.88
CA TYR A 486 -15.79 0.52 17.44
C TYR A 486 -16.49 1.60 16.61
N LYS A 487 -17.74 1.95 16.96
CA LYS A 487 -18.51 2.99 16.26
C LYS A 487 -17.80 4.34 16.23
N LEU A 488 -17.20 4.75 17.35
CA LEU A 488 -16.46 6.01 17.44
C LEU A 488 -15.17 6.01 16.61
N LYS A 489 -14.50 4.87 16.49
CA LYS A 489 -13.18 4.79 15.84
C LYS A 489 -13.21 4.35 14.37
N SER A 490 -14.28 3.69 13.94
CA SER A 490 -14.41 3.19 12.57
C SER A 490 -15.11 4.14 11.62
N SER A 491 -15.95 5.05 12.13
CA SER A 491 -16.79 5.91 11.30
C SER A 491 -16.25 7.33 11.22
N SER A 492 -15.96 7.79 9.99
CA SER A 492 -15.59 9.20 9.70
C SER A 492 -16.63 10.22 10.14
N LEU A 493 -17.85 9.75 10.41
CA LEU A 493 -18.94 10.58 10.94
C LEU A 493 -18.55 11.27 12.25
N TYR A 494 -17.81 10.59 13.14
CA TYR A 494 -17.41 11.15 14.44
C TYR A 494 -16.21 12.08 14.35
N ASP A 495 -15.39 11.93 13.31
CA ASP A 495 -14.21 12.76 13.09
C ASP A 495 -14.54 14.07 12.36
N LEU A 496 -15.74 14.17 11.73
CA LEU A 496 -16.15 15.33 10.95
C LEU A 496 -16.17 16.61 11.82
N ASP A 497 -15.44 17.64 11.38
CA ASP A 497 -15.36 18.94 12.06
C ASP A 497 -16.57 19.82 11.70
N LEU A 498 -17.59 19.76 12.55
CA LEU A 498 -18.81 20.58 12.41
C LEU A 498 -18.67 21.96 13.04
N ASP A 499 -17.77 22.12 14.00
CA ASP A 499 -17.67 23.36 14.78
C ASP A 499 -16.91 24.46 14.03
N ASN A 500 -16.00 24.08 13.15
CA ASN A 500 -15.26 25.00 12.28
C ASN A 500 -15.83 25.07 10.84
N ALA A 501 -16.93 24.39 10.57
CA ALA A 501 -17.60 24.44 9.26
C ALA A 501 -18.56 25.62 9.18
N HIS A 502 -18.45 26.42 8.11
CA HIS A 502 -19.39 27.50 7.78
C HIS A 502 -20.41 27.07 6.73
N ALA A 503 -20.08 26.11 5.90
CA ALA A 503 -20.96 25.47 4.94
C ALA A 503 -20.92 23.95 5.10
N ILE A 504 -22.11 23.33 5.11
CA ILE A 504 -22.27 21.88 5.20
C ILE A 504 -23.21 21.43 4.11
N ASP A 505 -22.72 20.64 3.19
CA ASP A 505 -23.49 20.00 2.15
C ASP A 505 -23.73 18.54 2.50
N MET A 506 -24.98 18.10 2.51
CA MET A 506 -25.36 16.74 2.81
C MET A 506 -26.16 16.14 1.66
N THR A 507 -25.73 15.03 1.15
CA THR A 507 -26.37 14.31 0.03
C THR A 507 -26.90 12.98 0.53
N PHE A 508 -28.18 12.72 0.33
CA PHE A 508 -28.82 11.45 0.69
C PHE A 508 -29.09 10.58 -0.54
N CYS A 509 -28.83 9.31 -0.41
CA CYS A 509 -29.31 8.29 -1.34
C CYS A 509 -30.47 7.55 -0.68
N VAL A 510 -31.69 7.89 -1.07
CA VAL A 510 -32.94 7.29 -0.52
C VAL A 510 -33.36 6.04 -1.30
N ASN A 511 -33.04 5.97 -2.59
CA ASN A 511 -33.29 4.81 -3.42
C ASN A 511 -32.00 4.00 -3.56
N GLN A 512 -32.02 2.79 -3.04
CA GLN A 512 -30.85 1.93 -2.92
C GLN A 512 -30.25 1.49 -4.27
N LEU A 513 -31.00 1.60 -5.38
CA LEU A 513 -30.56 1.23 -6.73
C LEU A 513 -30.37 2.41 -7.67
N LYS A 514 -30.76 3.62 -7.29
CA LYS A 514 -30.60 4.84 -8.06
C LYS A 514 -29.81 5.87 -7.28
N TYR A 515 -28.82 6.42 -7.91
CA TYR A 515 -28.14 7.65 -7.45
C TYR A 515 -29.09 8.86 -7.55
N ASN A 516 -30.25 8.82 -6.90
CA ASN A 516 -31.04 10.01 -6.67
C ASN A 516 -30.47 10.74 -5.45
N SER A 517 -29.43 11.50 -5.67
CA SER A 517 -28.85 12.34 -4.65
C SER A 517 -29.61 13.66 -4.57
N GLU A 518 -30.30 13.88 -3.47
CA GLU A 518 -30.76 15.22 -3.12
C GLU A 518 -29.69 15.88 -2.27
N THR A 519 -29.06 16.93 -2.79
CA THR A 519 -28.04 17.70 -2.07
C THR A 519 -28.71 18.82 -1.28
N ILE A 520 -28.37 18.90 -0.02
CA ILE A 520 -28.91 19.83 0.96
C ILE A 520 -27.78 20.78 1.38
N THR A 521 -28.01 22.08 1.17
CA THR A 521 -27.06 23.15 1.49
C THR A 521 -27.42 23.95 2.74
N ASP A 522 -28.44 23.53 3.51
CA ASP A 522 -28.83 24.15 4.77
C ASP A 522 -27.94 23.60 5.91
N GLY A 523 -26.84 24.29 6.18
CA GLY A 523 -25.81 23.84 7.11
C GLY A 523 -26.31 23.64 8.55
N GLU A 524 -27.25 24.45 9.04
CA GLU A 524 -27.78 24.30 10.42
C GLU A 524 -28.59 23.01 10.55
N LYS A 525 -29.45 22.71 9.60
CA LYS A 525 -30.27 21.49 9.59
C LYS A 525 -29.42 20.25 9.37
N ALA A 526 -28.43 20.33 8.49
CA ALA A 526 -27.47 19.25 8.27
C ALA A 526 -26.67 18.94 9.57
N ALA A 527 -26.18 19.97 10.25
CA ALA A 527 -25.47 19.81 11.52
C ALA A 527 -26.34 19.19 12.61
N GLU A 528 -27.63 19.58 12.71
CA GLU A 528 -28.57 18.97 13.67
C GLU A 528 -28.79 17.48 13.39
N ILE A 529 -28.95 17.10 12.12
CA ILE A 529 -29.10 15.70 11.71
C ILE A 529 -27.85 14.89 12.10
N VAL A 530 -26.64 15.40 11.79
CA VAL A 530 -25.40 14.71 12.10
C VAL A 530 -25.22 14.55 13.61
N LYS A 531 -25.45 15.58 14.39
CA LYS A 531 -25.35 15.52 15.85
C LYS A 531 -26.33 14.49 16.43
N THR A 532 -27.58 14.51 15.96
CA THR A 532 -28.61 13.55 16.40
C THR A 532 -28.21 12.11 16.02
N LEU A 533 -27.70 11.90 14.81
CA LEU A 533 -27.25 10.58 14.34
C LEU A 533 -26.06 10.06 15.17
N ARG A 534 -25.08 10.91 15.49
CA ARG A 534 -23.95 10.57 16.37
C ARG A 534 -24.42 10.09 17.73
N GLU A 535 -25.37 10.81 18.33
CA GLU A 535 -25.92 10.47 19.65
C GLU A 535 -26.75 9.17 19.59
N GLU A 536 -27.64 9.06 18.60
CA GLU A 536 -28.57 7.93 18.46
C GLU A 536 -27.82 6.62 18.23
N ARG A 537 -26.77 6.65 17.38
CA ARG A 537 -25.90 5.51 17.08
C ARG A 537 -25.24 4.87 18.30
N LEU A 538 -24.94 5.63 19.32
CA LEU A 538 -24.31 5.15 20.55
C LEU A 538 -25.33 4.56 21.55
N THR A 539 -26.64 4.67 21.29
CA THR A 539 -27.70 4.20 22.22
C THR A 539 -28.02 2.71 22.04
N TYR A 540 -27.67 2.10 20.93
CA TYR A 540 -27.98 0.69 20.67
C TYR A 540 -26.73 -0.10 20.28
N THR A 541 -26.66 -1.36 20.71
CA THR A 541 -25.56 -2.30 20.45
C THR A 541 -25.96 -3.43 19.49
N GLU A 542 -27.25 -3.58 19.25
CA GLU A 542 -27.76 -4.64 18.39
C GLU A 542 -27.70 -4.27 16.91
N PRO A 543 -27.62 -5.26 16.01
CA PRO A 543 -27.68 -5.06 14.58
C PRO A 543 -28.89 -4.22 14.12
N ALA A 544 -28.68 -3.38 13.14
CA ALA A 544 -29.70 -2.51 12.59
C ALA A 544 -29.71 -2.59 11.06
N LYS A 545 -30.91 -2.50 10.44
CA LYS A 545 -31.06 -2.57 8.99
C LYS A 545 -30.76 -1.22 8.36
N PRO A 546 -29.82 -1.12 7.41
CA PRO A 546 -29.58 0.09 6.64
C PRO A 546 -30.79 0.46 5.81
N VAL A 547 -31.17 1.75 5.81
CA VAL A 547 -32.35 2.24 5.09
C VAL A 547 -32.03 3.39 4.13
N MET A 548 -30.97 4.15 4.42
CA MET A 548 -30.44 5.25 3.59
C MET A 548 -28.93 5.32 3.69
N SER A 549 -28.26 5.86 2.68
CA SER A 549 -26.87 6.31 2.80
C SER A 549 -26.76 7.82 2.61
N PHE A 550 -25.69 8.40 3.09
CA PHE A 550 -25.41 9.81 2.96
C PHE A 550 -23.93 10.11 2.79
N ASN A 551 -23.65 11.24 2.15
CA ASN A 551 -22.35 11.89 2.11
C ASN A 551 -22.47 13.27 2.71
N ILE A 552 -21.45 13.68 3.45
CA ILE A 552 -21.34 15.02 4.00
C ILE A 552 -20.01 15.61 3.57
N THR A 553 -20.04 16.84 3.07
CA THR A 553 -18.87 17.66 2.83
C THR A 553 -19.00 18.97 3.55
N THR A 554 -17.91 19.46 4.12
CA THR A 554 -17.86 20.75 4.80
C THR A 554 -16.73 21.59 4.21
N ASP A 555 -16.75 22.89 4.48
CA ASP A 555 -15.66 23.82 4.12
C ASP A 555 -14.58 23.92 5.22
N ALA A 556 -14.63 23.07 6.25
CA ALA A 556 -13.60 22.97 7.27
C ALA A 556 -12.23 22.59 6.66
N GLU A 557 -11.12 23.08 7.26
CA GLU A 557 -9.77 22.79 6.74
C GLU A 557 -9.36 21.33 6.92
N ALA A 558 -9.82 20.69 7.99
CA ALA A 558 -9.53 19.29 8.30
C ALA A 558 -10.82 18.53 8.54
N ASN A 559 -10.81 17.21 8.27
CA ASN A 559 -11.95 16.33 8.50
C ASN A 559 -13.25 16.87 7.88
N ASN A 560 -13.17 17.27 6.63
CA ASN A 560 -14.22 17.97 5.89
C ASN A 560 -15.15 17.03 5.10
N TYR A 561 -14.99 15.73 5.23
CA TYR A 561 -15.76 14.71 4.51
C TYR A 561 -16.12 13.55 5.42
N ALA A 562 -17.35 13.15 5.40
CA ALA A 562 -17.81 11.91 5.99
C ALA A 562 -18.87 11.26 5.11
N ASN A 563 -18.90 9.95 5.15
CA ASN A 563 -19.98 9.16 4.59
C ASN A 563 -20.53 8.21 5.65
N GLY A 564 -21.71 7.71 5.40
CA GLY A 564 -22.32 6.75 6.31
C GLY A 564 -23.72 6.33 5.85
N ILE A 565 -24.35 5.59 6.72
CA ILE A 565 -25.68 5.06 6.50
C ILE A 565 -26.60 5.52 7.64
N VAL A 566 -27.88 5.59 7.36
CA VAL A 566 -28.95 5.73 8.35
C VAL A 566 -29.67 4.39 8.44
N THR A 567 -29.91 3.92 9.66
CA THR A 567 -30.55 2.63 9.90
C THR A 567 -32.02 2.80 10.34
N ASP A 568 -32.76 1.71 10.35
CA ASP A 568 -34.14 1.67 10.85
C ASP A 568 -34.26 1.99 12.35
N ARG A 569 -33.15 1.93 13.09
CA ARG A 569 -33.08 2.28 14.51
C ARG A 569 -32.78 3.76 14.78
N ASP A 570 -32.33 4.50 13.76
CA ASP A 570 -32.03 5.94 13.86
C ASP A 570 -33.32 6.77 13.73
N VAL A 571 -34.29 6.49 14.61
CA VAL A 571 -35.69 6.98 14.51
C VAL A 571 -35.78 8.50 14.57
N LYS A 572 -35.01 9.16 15.46
CA LYS A 572 -35.03 10.63 15.59
C LYS A 572 -34.37 11.26 14.35
N THR A 573 -33.29 10.69 13.88
CA THR A 573 -32.59 11.12 12.66
C THR A 573 -33.51 11.02 11.45
N LEU A 574 -34.21 9.89 11.27
CA LEU A 574 -35.20 9.72 10.20
C LEU A 574 -36.35 10.73 10.30
N ALA A 575 -36.82 11.02 11.51
CA ALA A 575 -37.85 12.03 11.71
C ALA A 575 -37.39 13.45 11.34
N LEU A 576 -36.11 13.80 11.62
CA LEU A 576 -35.54 15.08 11.20
C LEU A 576 -35.36 15.16 9.69
N ILE A 577 -34.88 14.09 9.04
CA ILE A 577 -34.73 14.03 7.59
C ILE A 577 -36.09 14.20 6.92
N LYS A 578 -37.11 13.51 7.39
CA LYS A 578 -38.47 13.67 6.88
C LYS A 578 -39.01 15.09 7.10
N LYS A 579 -38.83 15.63 8.31
CA LYS A 579 -39.32 16.97 8.67
C LYS A 579 -38.69 18.08 7.82
N TYR A 580 -37.38 18.02 7.61
CA TYR A 580 -36.64 19.10 6.94
C TYR A 580 -36.63 18.97 5.43
N PHE A 581 -36.66 17.74 4.90
CA PHE A 581 -36.41 17.47 3.47
C PHE A 581 -37.51 16.64 2.81
N GLY A 582 -38.48 16.13 3.58
CA GLY A 582 -39.56 15.30 3.05
C GLY A 582 -39.07 13.92 2.55
N LEU A 583 -37.83 13.54 2.87
CA LEU A 583 -37.24 12.29 2.44
C LEU A 583 -37.64 11.14 3.37
N GLU A 584 -38.01 10.02 2.78
CA GLU A 584 -38.29 8.77 3.50
C GLU A 584 -37.50 7.60 2.87
N PRO A 585 -37.10 6.62 3.69
CA PRO A 585 -36.46 5.42 3.17
C PRO A 585 -37.34 4.74 2.12
N GLN A 586 -36.73 4.31 1.03
CA GLN A 586 -37.39 3.57 -0.02
C GLN A 586 -36.84 2.14 -0.08
N SER A 587 -37.72 1.12 -0.04
CA SER A 587 -37.34 -0.26 -0.32
C SER A 587 -37.07 -0.43 -1.82
N ILE A 588 -36.34 -1.49 -2.16
CA ILE A 588 -36.13 -1.87 -3.55
C ILE A 588 -37.49 -2.34 -4.11
N ALA A 589 -38.04 -1.55 -5.03
CA ALA A 589 -39.33 -1.89 -5.66
C ALA A 589 -39.10 -2.86 -6.83
N PRO A 590 -39.94 -3.92 -6.98
CA PRO A 590 -39.76 -4.91 -8.05
C PRO A 590 -39.81 -4.36 -9.47
N ASP A 591 -40.47 -3.25 -9.69
CA ASP A 591 -40.54 -2.53 -10.97
C ASP A 591 -39.26 -1.73 -11.32
N THR A 592 -38.43 -1.46 -10.34
CA THR A 592 -37.13 -0.81 -10.54
C THR A 592 -36.02 -1.80 -10.93
N VAL A 593 -36.32 -3.10 -10.94
CA VAL A 593 -35.40 -4.19 -11.25
C VAL A 593 -35.84 -4.90 -12.53
N SER A 594 -34.92 -5.05 -13.48
CA SER A 594 -35.20 -5.78 -14.73
C SER A 594 -35.20 -7.28 -14.52
N GLN A 595 -34.22 -7.78 -13.78
CA GLN A 595 -34.06 -9.19 -13.43
C GLN A 595 -33.29 -9.35 -12.13
N VAL A 596 -33.45 -10.51 -11.49
CA VAL A 596 -32.61 -10.93 -10.35
C VAL A 596 -31.78 -12.11 -10.82
N GLU A 597 -30.48 -12.06 -10.54
CA GLU A 597 -29.54 -13.14 -10.80
C GLU A 597 -29.28 -13.91 -9.51
N LEU A 598 -29.47 -15.21 -9.55
CA LEU A 598 -29.12 -16.14 -8.48
C LEU A 598 -27.86 -16.91 -8.87
N ASP A 599 -26.78 -16.68 -8.15
CA ASP A 599 -25.53 -17.40 -8.34
C ASP A 599 -25.44 -18.55 -7.34
N PHE A 600 -25.32 -19.77 -7.85
CA PHE A 600 -25.16 -20.97 -7.05
C PHE A 600 -23.75 -21.53 -7.20
N TYR A 601 -23.11 -21.80 -6.08
CA TYR A 601 -21.94 -22.66 -6.06
C TYR A 601 -22.41 -24.11 -5.99
N VAL A 602 -22.04 -24.92 -6.98
CA VAL A 602 -22.40 -26.34 -7.07
C VAL A 602 -21.17 -27.17 -6.71
N PRO A 603 -21.08 -27.69 -5.47
CA PRO A 603 -19.90 -28.38 -4.97
C PRO A 603 -19.51 -29.63 -5.78
N ALA A 604 -20.48 -30.37 -6.32
CA ALA A 604 -20.22 -31.58 -7.09
C ALA A 604 -19.39 -31.34 -8.36
N GLU A 605 -19.56 -30.18 -8.97
CA GLU A 605 -18.89 -29.79 -10.23
C GLU A 605 -17.81 -28.71 -10.00
N ASP A 606 -17.62 -28.27 -8.73
CA ASP A 606 -16.68 -27.21 -8.32
C ASP A 606 -16.82 -25.94 -9.18
N THR A 607 -18.06 -25.52 -9.43
CA THR A 607 -18.36 -24.41 -10.34
C THR A 607 -19.50 -23.53 -9.83
N TRP A 608 -19.47 -22.27 -10.27
CA TRP A 608 -20.58 -21.33 -10.09
C TRP A 608 -21.52 -21.36 -11.29
N VAL A 609 -22.81 -21.26 -11.02
CA VAL A 609 -23.86 -21.17 -12.05
C VAL A 609 -24.79 -20.02 -11.71
N GLY A 610 -24.84 -19.02 -12.59
CA GLY A 610 -25.78 -17.91 -12.51
C GLY A 610 -27.09 -18.24 -13.24
N LEU A 611 -28.20 -17.92 -12.62
CA LEU A 611 -29.55 -18.08 -13.16
C LEU A 611 -30.30 -16.76 -13.15
N ASN A 612 -30.92 -16.38 -14.28
CA ASN A 612 -31.74 -15.19 -14.39
C ASN A 612 -33.19 -15.50 -13.98
N VAL A 613 -33.66 -14.85 -12.92
CA VAL A 613 -35.03 -14.86 -12.44
C VAL A 613 -35.79 -13.71 -13.08
N THR A 614 -36.82 -14.02 -13.86
CA THR A 614 -37.66 -13.05 -14.57
C THR A 614 -39.11 -13.07 -14.09
N ASP A 615 -39.51 -14.07 -13.31
CA ASP A 615 -40.84 -14.14 -12.70
C ASP A 615 -41.05 -12.99 -11.68
N ARG A 616 -42.08 -12.21 -11.87
CA ARG A 616 -42.34 -11.01 -11.07
C ARG A 616 -42.73 -11.29 -9.62
N ALA A 617 -43.36 -12.42 -9.36
CA ALA A 617 -43.72 -12.81 -7.99
C ALA A 617 -42.49 -13.27 -7.21
N ASP A 618 -41.59 -14.03 -7.87
CA ASP A 618 -40.33 -14.45 -7.29
C ASP A 618 -39.40 -13.28 -7.08
N ILE A 619 -39.32 -12.34 -8.06
CA ILE A 619 -38.57 -11.08 -7.89
C ILE A 619 -39.08 -10.31 -6.67
N ALA A 620 -40.37 -10.13 -6.51
CA ALA A 620 -40.96 -9.43 -5.37
C ALA A 620 -40.64 -10.12 -4.04
N ALA A 621 -40.62 -11.45 -4.01
CA ALA A 621 -40.27 -12.21 -2.82
C ALA A 621 -38.78 -12.14 -2.49
N LEU A 622 -37.90 -12.13 -3.50
CA LEU A 622 -36.46 -11.95 -3.34
C LEU A 622 -36.12 -10.54 -2.85
N LEU A 623 -36.87 -9.51 -3.23
CA LEU A 623 -36.57 -8.13 -2.88
C LEU A 623 -37.21 -7.67 -1.57
N LYS A 624 -38.06 -8.46 -0.94
CA LYS A 624 -38.90 -8.08 0.21
C LYS A 624 -38.09 -7.47 1.38
N ASP A 625 -36.98 -8.10 1.77
CA ASP A 625 -36.12 -7.65 2.87
C ASP A 625 -34.70 -7.30 2.41
N ALA A 626 -34.51 -7.19 1.10
CA ALA A 626 -33.23 -6.92 0.49
C ALA A 626 -32.72 -5.49 0.78
N VAL A 627 -31.41 -5.38 0.87
CA VAL A 627 -30.67 -4.12 1.01
C VAL A 627 -29.58 -4.10 -0.07
N ALA A 628 -29.53 -3.03 -0.88
CA ALA A 628 -28.49 -2.88 -1.89
C ALA A 628 -27.15 -2.48 -1.23
N THR A 629 -26.36 -3.47 -0.86
CA THR A 629 -25.08 -3.25 -0.15
C THR A 629 -23.97 -2.77 -1.06
N GLY A 630 -24.02 -3.05 -2.36
CA GLY A 630 -22.99 -2.61 -3.30
C GLY A 630 -22.79 -1.10 -3.36
N THR A 631 -23.86 -0.32 -3.38
CA THR A 631 -23.81 1.14 -3.26
C THR A 631 -23.45 1.61 -1.86
N MET A 632 -23.90 0.91 -0.84
CA MET A 632 -23.70 1.29 0.55
C MET A 632 -22.30 0.91 1.08
N ARG A 633 -21.68 -0.16 0.58
CA ARG A 633 -20.26 -0.50 0.88
C ARG A 633 -19.29 0.59 0.45
N MET A 634 -19.61 1.37 -0.60
CA MET A 634 -18.82 2.54 -0.99
C MET A 634 -18.86 3.66 0.05
N TYR A 635 -19.85 3.67 0.95
CA TYR A 635 -20.11 4.75 1.91
C TYR A 635 -19.82 4.38 3.37
N GLY A 636 -19.10 3.28 3.63
CA GLY A 636 -18.69 2.87 4.96
C GLY A 636 -19.24 1.50 5.35
N SER A 637 -18.47 0.46 5.08
CA SER A 637 -18.89 -0.94 5.25
C SER A 637 -18.94 -1.42 6.71
N SER A 638 -18.37 -0.67 7.64
CA SER A 638 -18.24 -1.06 9.04
C SER A 638 -19.57 -1.05 9.84
N ASP A 639 -20.63 -0.47 9.28
CA ASP A 639 -21.93 -0.36 9.94
C ASP A 639 -22.88 -1.55 9.61
N PHE A 640 -22.44 -2.50 8.77
CA PHE A 640 -23.25 -3.64 8.26
C PHE A 640 -22.92 -4.94 8.98
N TYR A 641 -23.08 -5.01 10.24
CA TYR A 641 -23.04 -6.28 10.92
C TYR A 641 -24.42 -6.96 10.83
N ASP A 642 -24.39 -8.28 10.65
CA ASP A 642 -25.57 -9.16 10.51
C ASP A 642 -26.31 -9.08 9.17
N LEU A 643 -25.67 -8.57 8.12
CA LEU A 643 -26.15 -8.72 6.74
C LEU A 643 -25.36 -9.81 6.01
N THR A 644 -26.03 -10.58 5.20
CA THR A 644 -25.39 -11.58 4.33
C THR A 644 -25.88 -11.45 2.88
N SER A 645 -24.95 -11.50 1.94
CA SER A 645 -25.25 -11.63 0.51
C SER A 645 -25.16 -13.08 0.04
N PHE A 646 -24.62 -13.97 0.90
CA PHE A 646 -24.38 -15.36 0.56
C PHE A 646 -24.86 -16.28 1.69
N LYS A 647 -25.72 -17.23 1.36
CA LYS A 647 -26.20 -18.25 2.30
C LYS A 647 -26.53 -19.54 1.54
N ASP A 648 -26.22 -20.68 2.15
CA ASP A 648 -26.51 -22.01 1.58
C ASP A 648 -25.97 -22.18 0.15
N ASN A 649 -24.74 -21.71 -0.10
CA ASN A 649 -24.07 -21.74 -1.41
C ASN A 649 -24.82 -20.95 -2.52
N ALA A 650 -25.58 -19.93 -2.15
CA ALA A 650 -26.27 -19.07 -3.09
C ALA A 650 -26.04 -17.59 -2.79
N ARG A 651 -25.91 -16.79 -3.83
CA ARG A 651 -25.82 -15.32 -3.82
C ARG A 651 -26.95 -14.73 -4.64
N VAL A 652 -27.41 -13.54 -4.26
CA VAL A 652 -28.47 -12.83 -4.98
C VAL A 652 -27.93 -11.47 -5.44
N ASN A 653 -28.05 -11.23 -6.75
CA ASN A 653 -27.69 -9.95 -7.39
C ASN A 653 -28.89 -9.39 -8.14
N VAL A 654 -28.92 -8.08 -8.35
CA VAL A 654 -30.00 -7.43 -9.09
C VAL A 654 -29.45 -6.59 -10.25
N THR A 655 -30.19 -6.60 -11.37
CA THR A 655 -29.94 -5.71 -12.50
C THR A 655 -31.02 -4.62 -12.51
N PRO A 656 -30.68 -3.33 -12.43
CA PRO A 656 -31.66 -2.25 -12.47
C PRO A 656 -32.38 -2.19 -13.80
N ALA A 657 -33.62 -1.68 -13.79
CA ALA A 657 -34.42 -1.48 -15.00
C ALA A 657 -33.93 -0.31 -15.87
N VAL A 658 -33.11 0.58 -15.31
CA VAL A 658 -32.51 1.73 -15.99
C VAL A 658 -30.99 1.56 -15.96
N GLU A 659 -30.34 1.62 -17.12
CA GLU A 659 -28.87 1.53 -17.24
C GLU A 659 -28.21 2.81 -16.67
N ASP A 660 -27.55 2.67 -15.52
CA ASP A 660 -26.71 3.69 -14.89
C ASP A 660 -25.18 3.38 -15.00
N GLY A 661 -24.80 2.62 -16.02
CA GLY A 661 -23.39 2.27 -16.28
C GLY A 661 -22.88 1.07 -15.46
N TYR A 662 -23.62 0.57 -14.47
CA TYR A 662 -23.36 -0.67 -13.77
C TYR A 662 -24.39 -1.72 -14.16
N ASN A 663 -23.93 -2.91 -14.56
CA ASN A 663 -24.82 -3.95 -15.07
C ASN A 663 -25.58 -4.70 -13.98
N TYR A 664 -25.07 -4.75 -12.74
CA TYR A 664 -25.76 -5.39 -11.61
C TYR A 664 -25.28 -4.86 -10.25
N TYR A 665 -26.14 -5.05 -9.24
CA TYR A 665 -25.85 -4.67 -7.86
C TYR A 665 -25.99 -5.89 -6.94
N GLU A 666 -25.00 -6.08 -6.07
CA GLU A 666 -25.07 -7.06 -4.99
C GLU A 666 -26.09 -6.58 -3.94
N ILE A 667 -26.98 -7.48 -3.53
CA ILE A 667 -27.90 -7.23 -2.43
C ILE A 667 -27.61 -8.17 -1.27
N SER A 668 -27.86 -7.69 -0.06
CA SER A 668 -27.70 -8.45 1.17
C SER A 668 -29.01 -8.46 1.95
N TYR A 669 -29.10 -9.36 2.90
CA TYR A 669 -30.26 -9.55 3.74
C TYR A 669 -29.84 -9.58 5.21
N PRO A 670 -30.70 -9.13 6.16
CA PRO A 670 -30.55 -9.57 7.53
C PRO A 670 -30.46 -11.10 7.56
N TYR A 671 -29.54 -11.66 8.33
CA TYR A 671 -29.20 -13.09 8.26
C TYR A 671 -30.41 -14.01 8.38
N ASP A 672 -31.39 -13.66 9.23
CA ASP A 672 -32.61 -14.43 9.44
C ASP A 672 -33.69 -14.18 8.38
N SER A 673 -33.51 -13.16 7.54
CA SER A 673 -34.44 -12.78 6.47
C SER A 673 -33.97 -13.21 5.06
N PHE A 674 -32.88 -13.99 4.96
CA PHE A 674 -32.42 -14.50 3.67
C PHE A 674 -33.52 -15.38 3.02
N PRO A 675 -33.90 -15.15 1.74
CA PRO A 675 -35.04 -15.77 1.11
C PRO A 675 -34.75 -17.22 0.68
N THR A 676 -34.33 -18.08 1.63
CA THR A 676 -33.92 -19.46 1.38
C THR A 676 -34.96 -20.27 0.63
N SER A 677 -36.27 -20.08 0.93
CA SER A 677 -37.33 -20.84 0.27
C SER A 677 -37.45 -20.58 -1.23
N ILE A 678 -37.24 -19.33 -1.65
CA ILE A 678 -37.22 -18.95 -3.08
C ILE A 678 -35.92 -19.40 -3.74
N VAL A 679 -34.79 -19.22 -3.06
CA VAL A 679 -33.47 -19.64 -3.58
C VAL A 679 -33.48 -21.17 -3.83
N GLU A 680 -33.95 -21.96 -2.89
CA GLU A 680 -34.03 -23.42 -3.03
C GLU A 680 -34.96 -23.90 -4.17
N LYS A 681 -35.95 -23.10 -4.56
CA LYS A 681 -36.77 -23.38 -5.75
C LYS A 681 -35.92 -23.46 -7.03
N TYR A 682 -34.85 -22.68 -7.13
CA TYR A 682 -33.98 -22.59 -8.31
C TYR A 682 -32.75 -23.50 -8.25
N ARG A 683 -32.39 -24.07 -7.11
CA ARG A 683 -31.23 -24.95 -6.93
C ARG A 683 -31.16 -26.15 -7.87
N PRO A 684 -32.25 -26.94 -8.10
CA PRO A 684 -32.18 -28.07 -9.00
C PRO A 684 -31.85 -27.70 -10.45
N ALA A 685 -32.26 -26.51 -10.88
CA ALA A 685 -31.91 -25.99 -12.20
C ALA A 685 -30.40 -25.63 -12.28
N ALA A 686 -29.87 -25.04 -11.23
CA ALA A 686 -28.44 -24.73 -11.16
C ALA A 686 -27.57 -26.00 -11.17
N GLU A 687 -27.92 -27.01 -10.40
CA GLU A 687 -27.24 -28.32 -10.38
C GLU A 687 -27.25 -29.00 -11.75
N LYS A 688 -28.38 -28.97 -12.44
CA LYS A 688 -28.49 -29.54 -13.77
C LYS A 688 -27.65 -28.79 -14.80
N LEU A 689 -27.63 -27.46 -14.75
CA LEU A 689 -26.84 -26.63 -15.66
C LEU A 689 -25.35 -26.65 -15.32
N ALA A 690 -24.97 -26.96 -14.08
CA ALA A 690 -23.59 -27.22 -13.72
C ALA A 690 -23.06 -28.50 -14.41
N ALA A 691 -23.87 -29.56 -14.40
CA ALA A 691 -23.51 -30.84 -15.05
C ALA A 691 -23.54 -30.77 -16.58
N ASP A 692 -24.47 -30.00 -17.16
CA ASP A 692 -24.58 -29.77 -18.62
C ASP A 692 -25.03 -28.33 -18.90
N PRO A 693 -24.09 -27.43 -19.27
CA PRO A 693 -24.38 -26.02 -19.49
C PRO A 693 -25.40 -25.72 -20.61
N TYR A 694 -25.65 -26.68 -21.49
CA TYR A 694 -26.62 -26.57 -22.59
C TYR A 694 -27.96 -27.29 -22.32
N ALA A 695 -28.12 -27.85 -21.13
CA ALA A 695 -29.36 -28.52 -20.77
C ALA A 695 -30.53 -27.52 -20.62
N ASN A 696 -31.73 -27.96 -20.95
CA ASN A 696 -32.93 -27.28 -20.53
C ASN A 696 -33.18 -27.59 -19.06
N ALA A 697 -33.24 -26.56 -18.22
CA ALA A 697 -33.49 -26.70 -16.80
C ALA A 697 -34.78 -26.01 -16.40
N ALA A 698 -35.48 -26.57 -15.43
CA ALA A 698 -36.69 -26.01 -14.86
C ALA A 698 -36.54 -25.85 -13.36
N THR A 699 -37.32 -24.95 -12.76
CA THR A 699 -37.42 -24.78 -11.30
C THR A 699 -37.99 -26.04 -10.64
N ALA A 700 -37.89 -26.17 -9.34
CA ALA A 700 -38.32 -27.34 -8.57
C ALA A 700 -39.84 -27.63 -8.70
N ASP A 701 -40.65 -26.60 -8.91
CA ASP A 701 -42.10 -26.71 -9.18
C ASP A 701 -42.42 -27.06 -10.65
N GLY A 702 -41.43 -27.03 -11.55
CA GLY A 702 -41.57 -27.34 -12.97
C GLY A 702 -42.25 -26.25 -13.81
N ASP A 703 -42.65 -25.15 -13.19
CA ASP A 703 -43.47 -24.12 -13.86
C ASP A 703 -42.62 -23.10 -14.62
N THR A 704 -41.35 -22.91 -14.24
CA THR A 704 -40.47 -21.90 -14.85
C THR A 704 -39.23 -22.55 -15.46
N MET A 705 -39.03 -22.35 -16.77
CA MET A 705 -37.76 -22.69 -17.44
C MET A 705 -36.73 -21.58 -17.22
N VAL A 706 -35.53 -21.94 -16.83
CA VAL A 706 -34.46 -21.02 -16.57
C VAL A 706 -33.26 -21.28 -17.48
N THR A 707 -32.57 -20.18 -17.83
CA THR A 707 -31.34 -20.21 -18.63
C THR A 707 -30.18 -19.75 -17.79
N ARG A 708 -29.00 -20.22 -18.16
CA ARG A 708 -27.76 -19.75 -17.54
C ARG A 708 -27.57 -18.25 -17.80
N SER A 709 -27.07 -17.52 -16.80
CA SER A 709 -26.65 -16.15 -16.96
C SER A 709 -25.30 -16.08 -17.71
N ASP A 710 -25.16 -15.10 -18.61
CA ASP A 710 -23.89 -14.84 -19.34
C ASP A 710 -22.88 -14.02 -18.54
N SER A 711 -23.19 -13.66 -17.27
CA SER A 711 -22.38 -12.77 -16.45
C SER A 711 -21.15 -13.44 -15.80
N LEU A 712 -21.06 -14.78 -15.82
CA LEU A 712 -19.94 -15.55 -15.29
C LEU A 712 -18.95 -15.93 -16.41
N GLY A 713 -18.34 -14.90 -17.08
CA GLY A 713 -17.34 -15.05 -18.11
C GLY A 713 -15.93 -14.67 -17.64
#